data_0f83326abd19fbea89f221c5536ca432
#
_entry.id   0f83326abd19fbea89f221c5536ca432
#
_cell.length_a   1.000
_cell.length_b   1.000
_cell.length_c   1.000
_cell.angle_alpha   90.00
_cell.angle_beta   90.00
_cell.angle_gamma   90.00
#
_symmetry.space_group_name_H-M   'P 1'
#
loop_
_entity.id
_entity.type
_entity.pdbx_description
1 polymer ?
#
loop_
_entity_poly.entity_id
_entity_poly.type
_entity_poly.pdbx_seq_one_letter_code
_entity_poly.pdbx_strand_id
1 'polypeptide(L)'
;MGIDPLKKESFLIDIKIFQNHLLMKKIILILFLIFCANLLCAQNNYQNHTVKIGETVYSISKMYMISEETIYKLNPEVKHVIKTGLILILPLNGEEVSLNLKVYRVKRKESINSIALKFNIPQDLLKNYNKDLYTREVYKGERIKLPLIKTTMVNKSKSSSKSSNNNITIHTVLPRETKFGIARQYKITITELEYLNPTMSESLNVGDKINVPKSIVLAESIVVDEDEFELYEVLPKEGFFRLKIKLGLDRDEIISLNPSAVGGLKEGMILKIPKLLNSEEKFKKKSIDLSEYIVNKRKKKIAVMLPFNYNSIDLDSINANIELLKKDVTLGVAIDFYSGVLMAAEFMKDRGVSTEITVFDTEGKVTKVEEIISSYNFNDTDAVIGPLLSKSIEKAAADLQSNNIPVFSPLSKVKLKEYPNLHQTLPSNESMEKAMLSYISKRKDTINTIVITGKEWTKSKGIIMSALPKAKTIVPDEGNYLYLENIEKQIDTTKHNWVILHSNNPILVSNVVGLLNGIPKVILDSLGNKIGNNRLRLFAVKKSRAFDYNDVSNIHLANLNFTYPSVNKHYNYEMLNPFLVSYKYKYGVMPNKYAIRGFDVTYDILLRLANAEVFEEAFATDIYTEYVENKFQYVFDPKKGYKNQVFFIMKYNNDLQLEVVE
;
A
#
# COMPACT_ATOMS: atom_id res chain seq x y z
N MET A 1 -17.95 12.62 -11.89
CA MET A 1 -18.76 13.55 -11.09
C MET A 1 -17.93 13.97 -9.87
N GLY A 2 -17.79 15.24 -9.59
CA GLY A 2 -17.08 15.78 -8.42
C GLY A 2 -18.01 15.89 -7.21
N ILE A 3 -17.47 16.38 -6.09
CA ILE A 3 -18.26 16.73 -4.90
C ILE A 3 -19.42 17.63 -5.32
N ASP A 4 -20.61 17.36 -4.76
CA ASP A 4 -21.80 18.17 -4.95
C ASP A 4 -21.45 19.67 -4.78
N PRO A 5 -21.83 20.55 -5.71
CA PRO A 5 -21.53 21.99 -5.64
C PRO A 5 -21.86 22.62 -4.28
N LEU A 6 -23.00 22.23 -3.66
CA LEU A 6 -23.40 22.70 -2.33
C LEU A 6 -22.44 22.25 -1.21
N LYS A 7 -21.83 21.06 -1.35
CA LYS A 7 -20.83 20.57 -0.40
C LYS A 7 -19.42 21.09 -0.68
N LYS A 8 -19.09 21.42 -1.92
CA LYS A 8 -17.87 22.17 -2.23
C LYS A 8 -17.91 23.56 -1.62
N GLU A 9 -19.07 24.17 -1.59
CA GLU A 9 -19.26 25.47 -0.97
C GLU A 9 -19.13 25.43 0.55
N SER A 10 -19.77 24.47 1.24
CA SER A 10 -19.61 24.32 2.68
C SER A 10 -18.14 24.12 3.05
N PHE A 11 -17.41 23.40 2.21
CA PHE A 11 -15.97 23.16 2.37
C PHE A 11 -15.11 24.42 2.15
N LEU A 12 -15.51 25.29 1.22
CA LEU A 12 -14.86 26.60 0.99
C LEU A 12 -15.12 27.57 2.14
N ILE A 13 -16.33 27.53 2.70
CA ILE A 13 -16.71 28.27 3.90
C ILE A 13 -15.88 27.78 5.09
N ASP A 14 -15.71 26.48 5.24
CA ASP A 14 -14.89 25.87 6.31
C ASP A 14 -13.41 26.29 6.19
N ILE A 15 -12.85 26.38 4.99
CA ILE A 15 -11.48 26.88 4.77
C ILE A 15 -11.35 28.34 5.21
N LYS A 16 -12.33 29.18 4.93
CA LYS A 16 -12.34 30.60 5.32
C LYS A 16 -12.62 30.80 6.82
N ILE A 17 -13.47 29.97 7.40
CA ILE A 17 -13.79 29.95 8.85
C ILE A 17 -12.60 29.42 9.66
N PHE A 18 -11.83 28.47 9.14
CA PHE A 18 -10.65 27.90 9.82
C PHE A 18 -9.57 28.96 10.13
N GLN A 19 -9.44 30.00 9.31
CA GLN A 19 -8.53 31.11 9.59
C GLN A 19 -9.01 32.03 10.73
N ASN A 20 -10.31 32.04 11.06
CA ASN A 20 -10.89 32.84 12.16
C ASN A 20 -11.07 32.09 13.48
N HIS A 21 -10.76 30.79 13.56
CA HIS A 21 -11.13 29.91 14.67
C HIS A 21 -10.08 29.72 15.78
N LEU A 22 -9.25 30.70 16.09
CA LEU A 22 -8.42 30.64 17.31
C LEU A 22 -9.23 30.75 18.62
N LEU A 23 -10.49 31.22 18.55
CA LEU A 23 -11.31 31.52 19.72
C LEU A 23 -12.17 30.35 20.21
N MET A 24 -12.56 29.39 19.36
CA MET A 24 -13.41 28.24 19.76
C MET A 24 -12.65 27.04 20.37
N LYS A 25 -11.33 27.03 20.29
CA LYS A 25 -10.53 25.91 20.85
C LYS A 25 -10.64 25.74 22.37
N LYS A 26 -10.97 26.79 23.11
CA LYS A 26 -11.06 26.73 24.58
C LYS A 26 -12.35 26.07 25.11
N ILE A 27 -13.45 26.16 24.38
CA ILE A 27 -14.74 25.58 24.80
C ILE A 27 -14.79 24.08 24.52
N ILE A 28 -14.21 23.64 23.39
CA ILE A 28 -14.17 22.22 23.01
C ILE A 28 -13.24 21.41 23.93
N LEU A 29 -12.19 22.04 24.45
CA LEU A 29 -11.26 21.37 25.38
C LEU A 29 -11.93 21.00 26.72
N ILE A 30 -12.84 21.81 27.20
CA ILE A 30 -13.56 21.58 28.46
C ILE A 30 -14.60 20.46 28.29
N LEU A 31 -15.31 20.40 27.16
CA LEU A 31 -16.27 19.33 26.87
C LEU A 31 -15.58 18.00 26.62
N PHE A 32 -14.35 18.01 26.04
CA PHE A 32 -13.54 16.81 25.81
C PHE A 32 -13.01 16.21 27.12
N LEU A 33 -12.65 17.02 28.12
CA LEU A 33 -12.21 16.55 29.45
C LEU A 33 -13.35 15.86 30.24
N ILE A 34 -14.59 16.27 30.05
CA ILE A 34 -15.76 15.64 30.69
C ILE A 34 -16.10 14.30 29.98
N PHE A 35 -15.86 14.18 28.70
CA PHE A 35 -16.10 12.94 27.93
C PHE A 35 -15.02 11.87 28.17
N CYS A 36 -13.76 12.27 28.39
CA CYS A 36 -12.67 11.33 28.70
C CYS A 36 -12.78 10.66 30.06
N ALA A 37 -13.50 11.24 31.01
CA ALA A 37 -13.72 10.65 32.35
C ALA A 37 -14.63 9.40 32.34
N ASN A 38 -15.37 9.14 31.26
CA ASN A 38 -16.27 7.99 31.12
C ASN A 38 -15.72 6.81 30.30
N LEU A 39 -14.47 6.86 29.82
CA LEU A 39 -13.84 5.81 29.00
C LEU A 39 -12.79 4.98 29.73
N LEU A 40 -12.79 4.97 31.05
CA LEU A 40 -11.96 4.05 31.81
C LEU A 40 -12.71 2.73 32.00
N CYS A 41 -12.09 1.65 31.51
CA CYS A 41 -12.38 0.23 31.72
C CYS A 41 -13.34 -0.47 30.75
N ALA A 42 -12.79 -0.85 29.60
CA ALA A 42 -13.00 -2.21 29.11
C ALA A 42 -11.63 -2.74 28.64
N GLN A 43 -10.86 -3.32 29.55
CA GLN A 43 -9.72 -4.17 29.16
C GLN A 43 -10.34 -5.42 28.52
N ASN A 44 -10.30 -5.50 27.18
CA ASN A 44 -10.58 -6.74 26.48
C ASN A 44 -9.41 -7.68 26.76
N ASN A 45 -9.64 -8.73 27.52
CA ASN A 45 -8.65 -9.79 27.81
C ASN A 45 -8.43 -10.72 26.63
N TYR A 46 -8.89 -10.36 25.43
CA TYR A 46 -8.85 -11.18 24.21
C TYR A 46 -8.39 -10.36 23.03
N GLN A 47 -7.72 -11.05 22.10
CA GLN A 47 -7.29 -10.52 20.82
C GLN A 47 -7.80 -11.42 19.67
N ASN A 48 -7.93 -10.84 18.49
CA ASN A 48 -8.33 -11.54 17.29
C ASN A 48 -7.10 -11.92 16.45
N HIS A 49 -7.06 -13.15 15.94
CA HIS A 49 -6.07 -13.59 14.98
C HIS A 49 -6.75 -14.08 13.70
N THR A 50 -6.39 -13.52 12.56
CA THR A 50 -6.88 -13.98 11.25
C THR A 50 -5.95 -15.05 10.71
N VAL A 51 -6.47 -16.25 10.51
CA VAL A 51 -5.70 -17.41 10.04
C VAL A 51 -5.13 -17.13 8.64
N LYS A 52 -3.82 -17.24 8.50
CA LYS A 52 -3.10 -17.07 7.23
C LYS A 52 -2.94 -18.39 6.48
N ILE A 53 -2.55 -18.30 5.20
CA ILE A 53 -2.27 -19.49 4.39
C ILE A 53 -1.13 -20.30 5.03
N GLY A 54 -1.37 -21.58 5.28
CA GLY A 54 -0.39 -22.51 5.87
C GLY A 54 -0.33 -22.51 7.39
N GLU A 55 -1.10 -21.67 8.09
CA GLU A 55 -1.19 -21.75 9.55
C GLU A 55 -2.08 -22.89 10.01
N THR A 56 -1.66 -23.53 11.10
CA THR A 56 -2.37 -24.59 11.80
C THR A 56 -2.68 -24.17 13.22
N VAL A 57 -3.64 -24.82 13.87
CA VAL A 57 -3.91 -24.56 15.30
C VAL A 57 -2.65 -24.75 16.14
N TYR A 58 -1.81 -25.70 15.77
CA TYR A 58 -0.51 -25.93 16.43
C TYR A 58 0.44 -24.74 16.25
N SER A 59 0.63 -24.21 15.03
CA SER A 59 1.51 -23.06 14.80
C SER A 59 1.02 -21.80 15.52
N ILE A 60 -0.30 -21.60 15.53
CA ILE A 60 -0.94 -20.47 16.24
C ILE A 60 -0.80 -20.61 17.74
N SER A 61 -0.97 -21.84 18.29
CA SER A 61 -0.80 -22.11 19.72
C SER A 61 0.63 -21.78 20.19
N LYS A 62 1.63 -22.11 19.38
CA LYS A 62 3.04 -21.78 19.65
C LYS A 62 3.30 -20.27 19.54
N MET A 63 2.75 -19.61 18.53
CA MET A 63 2.91 -18.17 18.30
C MET A 63 2.40 -17.35 19.50
N TYR A 64 1.26 -17.76 20.08
CA TYR A 64 0.64 -17.04 21.20
C TYR A 64 0.95 -17.64 22.57
N MET A 65 1.82 -18.68 22.65
CA MET A 65 2.21 -19.38 23.88
C MET A 65 1.01 -19.92 24.68
N ILE A 66 -0.02 -20.38 24.00
CA ILE A 66 -1.25 -20.94 24.57
C ILE A 66 -1.40 -22.38 24.14
N SER A 67 -2.17 -23.19 24.88
CA SER A 67 -2.45 -24.57 24.48
C SER A 67 -3.43 -24.63 23.30
N GLU A 68 -3.30 -25.62 22.43
CA GLU A 68 -4.30 -25.88 21.38
C GLU A 68 -5.70 -26.06 21.95
N GLU A 69 -5.78 -26.67 23.14
CA GLU A 69 -7.06 -26.84 23.85
C GLU A 69 -7.71 -25.50 24.20
N THR A 70 -6.92 -24.48 24.54
CA THR A 70 -7.42 -23.10 24.78
C THR A 70 -7.97 -22.51 23.49
N ILE A 71 -7.30 -22.70 22.34
CA ILE A 71 -7.81 -22.24 21.04
C ILE A 71 -9.13 -22.95 20.73
N TYR A 72 -9.24 -24.26 20.91
CA TYR A 72 -10.46 -25.02 20.66
C TYR A 72 -11.62 -24.63 21.62
N LYS A 73 -11.30 -24.25 22.85
CA LYS A 73 -12.33 -23.76 23.81
C LYS A 73 -12.90 -22.43 23.38
N LEU A 74 -12.07 -21.51 22.90
CA LEU A 74 -12.50 -20.20 22.48
C LEU A 74 -13.11 -20.20 21.07
N ASN A 75 -12.70 -21.16 20.23
CA ASN A 75 -13.11 -21.28 18.83
C ASN A 75 -13.52 -22.74 18.53
N PRO A 76 -14.71 -23.17 18.97
CA PRO A 76 -15.14 -24.57 18.84
C PRO A 76 -15.23 -25.03 17.37
N GLU A 77 -15.39 -24.12 16.43
CA GLU A 77 -15.50 -24.39 14.99
C GLU A 77 -14.21 -24.93 14.38
N VAL A 78 -13.04 -24.64 14.96
CA VAL A 78 -11.75 -25.09 14.40
C VAL A 78 -11.31 -26.48 14.87
N LYS A 79 -12.12 -27.18 15.68
CA LYS A 79 -11.82 -28.55 16.11
C LYS A 79 -11.67 -29.55 14.95
N HIS A 80 -12.35 -29.31 13.85
CA HIS A 80 -12.37 -30.22 12.71
C HIS A 80 -11.56 -29.70 11.52
N VAL A 81 -11.64 -28.38 11.23
CA VAL A 81 -10.95 -27.76 10.08
C VAL A 81 -10.66 -26.30 10.39
N ILE A 82 -9.40 -25.90 10.26
CA ILE A 82 -9.01 -24.49 10.23
C ILE A 82 -8.91 -24.03 8.77
N LYS A 83 -9.50 -22.87 8.46
CA LYS A 83 -9.50 -22.30 7.10
C LYS A 83 -8.83 -20.93 7.09
N THR A 84 -8.09 -20.65 6.04
CA THR A 84 -7.51 -19.32 5.79
C THR A 84 -8.60 -18.24 5.79
N GLY A 85 -8.33 -17.11 6.44
CA GLY A 85 -9.25 -16.01 6.59
C GLY A 85 -10.21 -16.13 7.79
N LEU A 86 -10.23 -17.26 8.51
CA LEU A 86 -11.00 -17.41 9.74
C LEU A 86 -10.40 -16.52 10.85
N ILE A 87 -11.25 -15.81 11.59
CA ILE A 87 -10.83 -14.98 12.72
C ILE A 87 -10.97 -15.81 14.00
N LEU A 88 -9.84 -16.06 14.68
CA LEU A 88 -9.78 -16.75 15.96
C LEU A 88 -9.76 -15.76 17.11
N ILE A 89 -10.49 -16.09 18.18
CA ILE A 89 -10.45 -15.36 19.45
C ILE A 89 -9.37 -16.04 20.30
N LEU A 90 -8.36 -15.28 20.72
CA LEU A 90 -7.24 -15.74 21.53
C LEU A 90 -7.12 -14.93 22.82
N PRO A 91 -6.65 -15.50 23.94
CA PRO A 91 -6.41 -14.74 25.16
C PRO A 91 -5.19 -13.83 25.00
N LEU A 92 -5.20 -12.68 25.66
CA LEU A 92 -4.01 -11.85 25.86
C LEU A 92 -3.12 -12.53 26.91
N ASN A 93 -1.80 -12.61 26.69
CA ASN A 93 -0.80 -13.02 27.68
C ASN A 93 -0.71 -14.51 28.05
N GLY A 94 -0.93 -15.46 27.13
CA GLY A 94 -0.61 -16.87 27.38
C GLY A 94 -1.37 -17.53 28.53
N GLU A 95 -2.53 -17.02 28.91
CA GLU A 95 -3.34 -17.50 30.02
C GLU A 95 -4.10 -18.79 29.65
N GLU A 96 -4.08 -19.79 30.53
CA GLU A 96 -4.99 -20.94 30.39
C GLU A 96 -6.43 -20.55 30.74
N VAL A 97 -7.33 -20.85 29.80
CA VAL A 97 -8.74 -20.50 29.90
C VAL A 97 -9.57 -21.72 30.32
N SER A 98 -10.23 -21.63 31.48
CA SER A 98 -11.29 -22.56 31.84
C SER A 98 -12.67 -21.98 31.48
N LEU A 99 -13.44 -22.73 30.69
CA LEU A 99 -14.71 -22.29 30.14
C LEU A 99 -15.86 -23.00 30.85
N ASN A 100 -16.79 -22.24 31.45
CA ASN A 100 -17.98 -22.77 32.08
C ASN A 100 -19.24 -22.30 31.32
N LEU A 101 -19.95 -23.22 30.71
CA LEU A 101 -21.19 -22.92 29.98
C LEU A 101 -22.38 -22.85 30.92
N LYS A 102 -23.01 -21.67 31.03
CA LYS A 102 -24.28 -21.50 31.73
C LYS A 102 -25.40 -21.17 30.74
N VAL A 103 -26.63 -21.60 31.09
CA VAL A 103 -27.82 -21.16 30.35
C VAL A 103 -28.30 -19.84 30.94
N TYR A 104 -28.37 -18.83 30.07
CA TYR A 104 -28.86 -17.50 30.45
C TYR A 104 -30.20 -17.18 29.81
N ARG A 105 -31.15 -16.67 30.58
CA ARG A 105 -32.46 -16.24 30.10
C ARG A 105 -32.44 -14.74 29.80
N VAL A 106 -32.59 -14.38 28.55
CA VAL A 106 -32.56 -12.98 28.08
C VAL A 106 -33.65 -12.15 28.72
N LYS A 107 -33.31 -11.00 29.29
CA LYS A 107 -34.24 -10.07 29.93
C LYS A 107 -34.82 -9.08 28.91
N ARG A 108 -35.84 -8.34 29.33
CA ARG A 108 -36.46 -7.31 28.48
C ARG A 108 -35.44 -6.21 28.15
N LYS A 109 -35.37 -5.80 26.89
CA LYS A 109 -34.45 -4.76 26.36
C LYS A 109 -32.96 -5.15 26.34
N GLU A 110 -32.59 -6.41 26.56
CA GLU A 110 -31.23 -6.87 26.36
C GLU A 110 -31.00 -7.22 24.86
N SER A 111 -29.84 -6.81 24.34
CA SER A 111 -29.29 -7.18 23.05
C SER A 111 -28.07 -8.08 23.24
N ILE A 112 -27.62 -8.76 22.17
CA ILE A 112 -26.38 -9.54 22.21
C ILE A 112 -25.21 -8.70 22.74
N ASN A 113 -25.08 -7.46 22.27
CA ASN A 113 -24.02 -6.56 22.69
C ASN A 113 -24.15 -6.22 24.20
N SER A 114 -25.34 -5.92 24.70
CA SER A 114 -25.53 -5.61 26.11
C SER A 114 -25.26 -6.82 27.03
N ILE A 115 -25.56 -8.04 26.57
CA ILE A 115 -25.26 -9.28 27.31
C ILE A 115 -23.76 -9.56 27.28
N ALA A 116 -23.09 -9.39 26.12
CA ALA A 116 -21.66 -9.55 25.95
C ALA A 116 -20.87 -8.61 26.90
N LEU A 117 -21.22 -7.33 26.93
CA LEU A 117 -20.65 -6.33 27.84
C LEU A 117 -20.90 -6.68 29.32
N LYS A 118 -22.13 -7.06 29.66
CA LYS A 118 -22.53 -7.38 31.03
C LYS A 118 -21.75 -8.53 31.66
N PHE A 119 -21.37 -9.51 30.89
CA PHE A 119 -20.63 -10.70 31.33
C PHE A 119 -19.15 -10.70 30.94
N ASN A 120 -18.68 -9.59 30.34
CA ASN A 120 -17.32 -9.41 29.86
C ASN A 120 -16.86 -10.54 28.93
N ILE A 121 -17.70 -10.86 27.92
CA ILE A 121 -17.47 -11.92 26.94
C ILE A 121 -17.43 -11.27 25.56
N PRO A 122 -16.47 -11.64 24.68
CA PRO A 122 -16.50 -11.21 23.29
C PRO A 122 -17.83 -11.58 22.62
N GLN A 123 -18.43 -10.65 21.87
CA GLN A 123 -19.71 -10.88 21.19
C GLN A 123 -19.65 -12.07 20.23
N ASP A 124 -18.51 -12.22 19.53
CA ASP A 124 -18.30 -13.34 18.60
C ASP A 124 -18.21 -14.68 19.32
N LEU A 125 -17.60 -14.73 20.51
CA LEU A 125 -17.60 -15.93 21.33
C LEU A 125 -19.02 -16.32 21.79
N LEU A 126 -19.86 -15.33 22.13
CA LEU A 126 -21.26 -15.56 22.49
C LEU A 126 -22.04 -16.13 21.30
N LYS A 127 -21.82 -15.62 20.09
CA LYS A 127 -22.41 -16.11 18.84
C LYS A 127 -21.90 -17.51 18.46
N ASN A 128 -20.61 -17.81 18.65
CA ASN A 128 -20.02 -19.11 18.36
C ASN A 128 -20.71 -20.24 19.15
N TYR A 129 -21.16 -19.96 20.38
CA TYR A 129 -21.90 -20.91 21.19
C TYR A 129 -23.43 -20.88 20.97
N ASN A 130 -23.92 -19.90 20.18
CA ASN A 130 -25.34 -19.69 19.84
C ASN A 130 -25.47 -19.31 18.36
N LYS A 131 -25.22 -20.27 17.47
CA LYS A 131 -25.04 -20.03 16.02
C LYS A 131 -26.18 -19.29 15.32
N ASP A 132 -27.41 -19.46 15.81
CA ASP A 132 -28.61 -18.78 15.28
C ASP A 132 -28.51 -17.25 15.47
N LEU A 133 -27.71 -16.75 16.41
CA LEU A 133 -27.53 -15.33 16.70
C LEU A 133 -26.57 -14.62 15.71
N TYR A 134 -26.05 -15.33 14.70
CA TYR A 134 -25.38 -14.71 13.56
C TYR A 134 -26.39 -14.08 12.57
N THR A 135 -27.61 -14.60 12.53
CA THR A 135 -28.63 -14.21 11.53
C THR A 135 -29.82 -13.48 12.13
N ARG A 136 -29.95 -13.43 13.47
CA ARG A 136 -31.06 -12.80 14.16
C ARG A 136 -30.65 -12.21 15.52
N GLU A 137 -31.46 -11.32 16.05
CA GLU A 137 -31.32 -10.75 17.38
C GLU A 137 -31.94 -11.68 18.44
N VAL A 138 -31.52 -11.45 19.71
CA VAL A 138 -32.10 -12.14 20.88
C VAL A 138 -33.47 -11.56 21.24
N TYR A 139 -34.38 -12.39 21.77
CA TYR A 139 -35.68 -11.95 22.25
C TYR A 139 -35.89 -12.25 23.73
N LYS A 140 -36.78 -11.50 24.39
CA LYS A 140 -37.10 -11.63 25.81
C LYS A 140 -37.54 -13.07 26.14
N GLY A 141 -36.89 -13.66 27.15
CA GLY A 141 -37.22 -14.99 27.65
C GLY A 141 -36.48 -16.13 26.94
N GLU A 142 -35.76 -15.83 25.86
CA GLU A 142 -34.91 -16.80 25.17
C GLU A 142 -33.81 -17.34 26.08
N ARG A 143 -33.47 -18.61 25.92
CA ARG A 143 -32.35 -19.26 26.63
C ARG A 143 -31.17 -19.37 25.71
N ILE A 144 -30.08 -18.66 26.05
CA ILE A 144 -28.82 -18.72 25.30
C ILE A 144 -27.73 -19.36 26.15
N LYS A 145 -26.75 -19.98 25.49
CA LYS A 145 -25.54 -20.52 26.13
C LYS A 145 -24.58 -19.37 26.42
N LEU A 146 -24.24 -19.16 27.66
CA LEU A 146 -23.34 -18.10 28.12
C LEU A 146 -21.99 -18.72 28.47
N PRO A 147 -20.93 -18.52 27.64
CA PRO A 147 -19.60 -19.03 27.90
C PRO A 147 -18.88 -18.14 28.92
N LEU A 148 -18.99 -18.47 30.23
CA LEU A 148 -18.28 -17.77 31.27
C LEU A 148 -16.83 -18.25 31.35
N ILE A 149 -15.90 -17.32 31.25
CA ILE A 149 -14.47 -17.59 31.22
C ILE A 149 -13.87 -17.25 32.59
N LYS A 150 -13.09 -18.18 33.14
CA LYS A 150 -12.21 -17.93 34.29
C LYS A 150 -10.78 -18.02 33.79
N THR A 151 -10.07 -16.91 33.84
CA THR A 151 -8.62 -16.82 33.63
C THR A 151 -7.94 -17.14 34.96
N THR A 152 -7.08 -18.14 34.97
CA THR A 152 -6.19 -18.43 36.11
C THR A 152 -4.77 -18.10 35.66
N MET A 153 -4.18 -17.11 36.31
CA MET A 153 -2.73 -16.87 36.19
C MET A 153 -2.03 -18.11 36.74
N VAL A 154 -1.33 -18.84 35.90
CA VAL A 154 -0.42 -19.91 36.35
C VAL A 154 0.77 -19.23 36.98
N ASN A 155 0.67 -18.98 38.28
CA ASN A 155 1.85 -18.77 39.08
C ASN A 155 2.67 -20.08 39.03
N LYS A 156 3.79 -20.07 38.35
CA LYS A 156 4.79 -21.10 38.48
C LYS A 156 5.28 -21.10 39.93
N SER A 157 4.51 -21.75 40.80
CA SER A 157 5.00 -22.15 42.10
C SER A 157 6.06 -23.20 41.88
N LYS A 158 7.23 -22.92 42.43
CA LYS A 158 8.35 -23.84 42.58
C LYS A 158 7.85 -25.19 43.10
N SER A 159 7.76 -26.18 42.25
CA SER A 159 7.81 -27.59 42.71
C SER A 159 9.22 -28.06 42.50
N SER A 160 9.91 -28.17 43.59
CA SER A 160 11.16 -28.87 43.72
C SER A 160 10.95 -30.34 43.37
N SER A 161 11.48 -30.77 42.24
CA SER A 161 11.82 -32.15 42.03
C SER A 161 13.26 -32.23 41.58
N LYS A 162 14.12 -32.72 42.48
CA LYS A 162 15.47 -33.15 42.24
C LYS A 162 15.45 -34.17 41.08
N SER A 163 16.02 -33.81 39.96
CA SER A 163 16.58 -34.75 39.02
C SER A 163 17.96 -34.27 38.65
N SER A 164 18.93 -34.90 39.21
CA SER A 164 20.34 -34.77 38.90
C SER A 164 20.57 -35.21 37.46
N ASN A 165 20.87 -34.27 36.55
CA ASN A 165 21.50 -34.61 35.28
C ASN A 165 22.77 -33.83 35.14
N ASN A 166 23.91 -34.55 35.30
CA ASN A 166 25.29 -34.13 35.05
C ASN A 166 25.52 -33.89 33.53
N ASN A 167 24.93 -32.89 32.96
CA ASN A 167 25.13 -32.51 31.55
C ASN A 167 25.78 -31.14 31.36
N ILE A 168 26.50 -30.66 32.37
CA ILE A 168 27.22 -29.40 32.33
C ILE A 168 28.72 -29.67 32.50
N THR A 169 29.55 -29.02 31.68
CA THR A 169 31.01 -29.01 31.82
C THR A 169 31.50 -27.58 31.95
N ILE A 170 32.76 -27.38 32.42
CA ILE A 170 33.36 -26.06 32.58
C ILE A 170 34.27 -25.81 31.39
N HIS A 171 34.01 -24.66 30.69
CA HIS A 171 34.94 -24.13 29.70
C HIS A 171 35.78 -23.00 30.32
N THR A 172 37.07 -22.99 30.06
CA THR A 172 37.98 -21.93 30.48
C THR A 172 38.23 -21.01 29.29
N VAL A 173 37.87 -19.74 29.42
CA VAL A 173 37.98 -18.74 28.34
C VAL A 173 39.44 -18.55 27.90
N LEU A 174 39.69 -18.78 26.63
CA LEU A 174 41.01 -18.61 26.00
C LEU A 174 41.21 -17.16 25.45
N PRO A 175 42.46 -16.74 25.15
CA PRO A 175 42.73 -15.46 24.54
C PRO A 175 41.94 -15.29 23.22
N ARG A 176 41.25 -14.15 23.06
CA ARG A 176 40.40 -13.77 21.91
C ARG A 176 39.05 -14.53 21.80
N GLU A 177 38.72 -15.34 22.76
CA GLU A 177 37.36 -15.91 22.80
C GLU A 177 36.34 -14.87 23.25
N THR A 178 35.19 -14.91 22.66
CA THR A 178 34.03 -14.06 22.98
C THR A 178 32.85 -14.95 23.39
N LYS A 179 31.85 -14.41 24.12
CA LYS A 179 30.62 -15.11 24.43
C LYS A 179 30.02 -15.77 23.19
N PHE A 180 30.08 -15.07 22.07
CA PHE A 180 29.59 -15.58 20.80
C PHE A 180 30.40 -16.78 20.28
N GLY A 181 31.72 -16.69 20.33
CA GLY A 181 32.60 -17.77 19.90
C GLY A 181 32.38 -19.04 20.72
N ILE A 182 32.26 -18.89 22.04
CA ILE A 182 32.01 -20.03 22.97
C ILE A 182 30.60 -20.59 22.78
N ALA A 183 29.56 -19.76 22.69
CA ALA A 183 28.20 -20.22 22.44
C ALA A 183 28.12 -21.02 21.13
N ARG A 184 28.81 -20.56 20.07
CA ARG A 184 28.93 -21.27 18.79
C ARG A 184 29.64 -22.61 18.91
N GLN A 185 30.73 -22.63 19.67
CA GLN A 185 31.52 -23.87 19.89
C GLN A 185 30.70 -24.98 20.56
N TYR A 186 29.84 -24.60 21.50
CA TYR A 186 28.97 -25.53 22.22
C TYR A 186 27.55 -25.67 21.66
N LYS A 187 27.28 -25.05 20.48
CA LYS A 187 26.00 -25.11 19.77
C LYS A 187 24.80 -24.60 20.60
N ILE A 188 25.01 -23.60 21.43
CA ILE A 188 23.99 -22.94 22.23
C ILE A 188 23.89 -21.45 21.86
N THR A 189 22.77 -20.82 22.21
CA THR A 189 22.61 -19.37 22.06
C THR A 189 23.36 -18.62 23.16
N ILE A 190 23.68 -17.34 22.93
CA ILE A 190 24.28 -16.47 23.98
C ILE A 190 23.36 -16.42 25.19
N THR A 191 22.05 -16.37 25.01
CA THR A 191 21.05 -16.37 26.08
C THR A 191 21.09 -17.65 26.90
N GLU A 192 21.29 -18.81 26.27
CA GLU A 192 21.47 -20.08 26.98
C GLU A 192 22.82 -20.13 27.72
N LEU A 193 23.88 -19.57 27.13
CA LEU A 193 25.17 -19.47 27.81
C LEU A 193 25.06 -18.56 29.05
N GLU A 194 24.37 -17.45 28.96
CA GLU A 194 24.12 -16.52 30.09
C GLU A 194 23.17 -17.14 31.13
N TYR A 195 22.18 -17.91 30.69
CA TYR A 195 21.32 -18.65 31.60
C TYR A 195 22.09 -19.73 32.43
N LEU A 196 23.05 -20.41 31.78
CA LEU A 196 23.93 -21.35 32.46
C LEU A 196 24.94 -20.64 33.38
N ASN A 197 25.17 -19.35 33.20
CA ASN A 197 26.16 -18.52 33.93
C ASN A 197 25.55 -17.20 34.39
N PRO A 198 24.61 -17.18 35.34
CA PRO A 198 23.89 -15.94 35.74
C PRO A 198 24.78 -14.82 36.29
N THR A 199 26.02 -15.14 36.71
CA THR A 199 26.99 -14.21 37.26
C THR A 199 28.05 -13.77 36.25
N MET A 200 27.91 -14.15 34.98
CA MET A 200 28.87 -13.82 33.93
C MET A 200 28.84 -12.33 33.58
N SER A 201 29.99 -11.68 33.56
CA SER A 201 30.13 -10.28 33.20
C SER A 201 29.82 -10.03 31.72
N GLU A 202 29.50 -8.78 31.33
CA GLU A 202 29.27 -8.40 29.92
C GLU A 202 30.45 -8.72 29.02
N SER A 203 31.68 -8.54 29.53
CA SER A 203 32.94 -8.92 28.87
C SER A 203 33.60 -10.09 29.60
N LEU A 204 34.02 -11.12 28.84
CA LEU A 204 34.76 -12.25 29.35
C LEU A 204 36.24 -11.93 29.46
N ASN A 205 36.89 -12.37 30.55
CA ASN A 205 38.34 -12.31 30.73
C ASN A 205 38.97 -13.66 30.43
N VAL A 206 40.19 -13.64 29.93
CA VAL A 206 40.99 -14.86 29.73
C VAL A 206 41.18 -15.56 31.08
N GLY A 207 40.81 -16.84 31.11
CA GLY A 207 40.87 -17.65 32.33
C GLY A 207 39.52 -17.75 33.07
N ASP A 208 38.49 -17.02 32.70
CA ASP A 208 37.15 -17.17 33.27
C ASP A 208 36.67 -18.59 33.08
N LYS A 209 36.02 -19.16 34.10
CA LYS A 209 35.42 -20.51 34.07
C LYS A 209 33.91 -20.36 33.91
N ILE A 210 33.40 -20.85 32.79
CA ILE A 210 31.99 -20.75 32.47
C ILE A 210 31.37 -22.14 32.24
N ASN A 211 30.14 -22.29 32.68
CA ASN A 211 29.37 -23.51 32.51
C ASN A 211 28.86 -23.61 31.06
N VAL A 212 29.11 -24.75 30.43
CA VAL A 212 28.65 -25.08 29.09
C VAL A 212 28.09 -26.49 29.05
N PRO A 213 27.18 -26.80 28.12
CA PRO A 213 26.67 -28.17 27.98
C PRO A 213 27.81 -29.16 27.68
N LYS A 214 27.79 -30.31 28.32
CA LYS A 214 28.71 -31.39 27.98
C LYS A 214 28.33 -31.90 26.58
N SER A 215 29.25 -31.78 25.64
CA SER A 215 29.05 -32.27 24.27
C SER A 215 28.80 -33.79 24.32
N ILE A 216 27.56 -34.20 24.18
CA ILE A 216 27.22 -35.60 23.96
C ILE A 216 27.45 -35.83 22.46
N VAL A 217 28.53 -36.50 22.14
CA VAL A 217 28.70 -37.16 20.85
C VAL A 217 27.72 -38.33 20.83
N LEU A 218 26.49 -38.07 20.49
CA LEU A 218 25.57 -39.08 19.98
C LEU A 218 25.59 -38.93 18.47
N ALA A 219 26.22 -39.90 17.85
CA ALA A 219 26.06 -40.19 16.46
C ALA A 219 24.61 -40.58 16.20
N GLU A 220 23.83 -39.62 15.82
CA GLU A 220 22.71 -39.73 14.89
C GLU A 220 22.59 -38.37 14.25
N SER A 221 23.04 -38.32 13.03
CA SER A 221 23.05 -37.15 12.15
C SER A 221 21.63 -36.61 11.94
N ILE A 222 21.24 -35.60 12.72
CA ILE A 222 20.43 -34.56 12.11
C ILE A 222 21.45 -33.70 11.39
N VAL A 223 21.63 -33.99 10.12
CA VAL A 223 22.27 -33.12 9.16
C VAL A 223 21.44 -31.83 9.17
N VAL A 224 21.85 -30.85 9.94
CA VAL A 224 21.41 -29.45 9.72
C VAL A 224 22.13 -29.03 8.44
N ASP A 225 21.40 -29.13 7.38
CA ASP A 225 21.86 -28.85 6.03
C ASP A 225 22.50 -27.46 6.04
N GLU A 226 23.84 -27.40 5.89
CA GLU A 226 24.58 -26.15 5.69
C GLU A 226 24.14 -25.46 4.38
N ASP A 227 23.29 -26.11 3.61
CA ASP A 227 22.72 -25.60 2.37
C ASP A 227 21.46 -24.72 2.56
N GLU A 228 20.83 -24.65 3.75
CA GLU A 228 19.60 -23.87 3.97
C GLU A 228 19.83 -22.40 4.36
N PHE A 229 21.03 -22.00 4.79
CA PHE A 229 21.30 -20.67 5.30
C PHE A 229 22.53 -20.05 4.66
N GLU A 230 22.49 -18.73 4.49
CA GLU A 230 23.63 -17.90 4.08
C GLU A 230 23.90 -16.78 5.07
N LEU A 231 25.09 -16.18 5.01
CA LEU A 231 25.48 -15.06 5.85
C LEU A 231 25.30 -13.77 5.06
N TYR A 232 24.57 -12.83 5.65
CA TYR A 232 24.30 -11.53 5.08
C TYR A 232 24.96 -10.43 5.93
N GLU A 233 25.76 -9.57 5.33
CA GLU A 233 26.33 -8.39 5.98
C GLU A 233 25.39 -7.20 5.82
N VAL A 234 24.98 -6.59 6.94
CA VAL A 234 24.12 -5.41 6.96
C VAL A 234 24.89 -4.21 6.38
N LEU A 235 24.40 -3.66 5.30
CA LEU A 235 24.99 -2.51 4.61
C LEU A 235 24.68 -1.19 5.35
N PRO A 236 25.45 -0.10 5.07
CA PRO A 236 25.15 1.22 5.60
C PRO A 236 23.69 1.62 5.39
N LYS A 237 23.04 2.12 6.45
CA LYS A 237 21.64 2.56 6.45
C LYS A 237 20.62 1.46 6.16
N GLU A 238 20.93 0.19 6.32
CA GLU A 238 19.96 -0.90 6.27
C GLU A 238 19.35 -1.15 7.65
N GLY A 239 18.04 -0.93 7.77
CA GLY A 239 17.21 -1.34 8.90
C GLY A 239 16.39 -2.60 8.60
N PHE A 240 15.67 -3.13 9.59
CA PHE A 240 14.80 -4.31 9.41
C PHE A 240 13.82 -4.16 8.25
N PHE A 241 13.25 -2.97 8.08
CA PHE A 241 12.34 -2.67 6.98
C PHE A 241 13.00 -2.89 5.62
N ARG A 242 14.24 -2.42 5.46
CA ARG A 242 14.99 -2.57 4.21
C ARG A 242 15.37 -4.03 3.94
N LEU A 243 15.74 -4.78 4.98
CA LEU A 243 16.02 -6.20 4.85
C LEU A 243 14.77 -7.01 4.51
N LYS A 244 13.60 -6.65 5.07
CA LYS A 244 12.32 -7.27 4.68
C LYS A 244 12.03 -7.09 3.18
N ILE A 245 12.25 -5.90 2.64
CA ILE A 245 12.07 -5.64 1.22
C ILE A 245 13.06 -6.44 0.38
N LYS A 246 14.32 -6.47 0.80
CA LYS A 246 15.42 -7.07 0.03
C LYS A 246 15.45 -8.59 0.13
N LEU A 247 15.19 -9.13 1.29
CA LEU A 247 15.33 -10.56 1.61
C LEU A 247 13.97 -11.26 1.81
N GLY A 248 12.89 -10.49 1.94
CA GLY A 248 11.55 -11.02 2.23
C GLY A 248 11.38 -11.51 3.67
N LEU A 249 12.31 -11.20 4.58
CA LEU A 249 12.32 -11.65 5.96
C LEU A 249 11.76 -10.58 6.88
N ASP A 250 10.83 -10.95 7.74
CA ASP A 250 10.28 -10.10 8.77
C ASP A 250 11.30 -9.79 9.88
N ARG A 251 11.07 -8.68 10.62
CA ARG A 251 11.87 -8.35 11.81
C ARG A 251 11.95 -9.53 12.78
N ASP A 252 10.82 -10.16 13.04
CA ASP A 252 10.74 -11.26 13.99
C ASP A 252 11.44 -12.52 13.46
N GLU A 253 11.38 -12.78 12.16
CA GLU A 253 12.15 -13.83 11.50
C GLU A 253 13.66 -13.58 11.58
N ILE A 254 14.10 -12.34 11.27
CA ILE A 254 15.51 -11.96 11.39
C ILE A 254 15.98 -12.08 12.83
N ILE A 255 15.20 -11.60 13.81
CA ILE A 255 15.54 -11.67 15.23
C ILE A 255 15.55 -13.14 15.72
N SER A 256 14.62 -13.97 15.27
CA SER A 256 14.58 -15.40 15.65
C SER A 256 15.83 -16.15 15.19
N LEU A 257 16.32 -15.80 13.99
CA LEU A 257 17.57 -16.37 13.44
C LEU A 257 18.82 -15.67 14.01
N ASN A 258 18.67 -14.42 14.47
CA ASN A 258 19.76 -13.55 14.94
C ASN A 258 19.34 -12.79 16.21
N PRO A 259 19.32 -13.43 17.39
CA PRO A 259 18.88 -12.78 18.64
C PRO A 259 19.63 -11.50 18.99
N SER A 260 20.87 -11.35 18.54
CA SER A 260 21.69 -10.15 18.70
C SER A 260 21.12 -8.91 17.98
N ALA A 261 20.19 -9.12 17.03
CA ALA A 261 19.53 -8.05 16.28
C ALA A 261 18.34 -7.41 17.04
N VAL A 262 17.94 -7.90 18.22
CA VAL A 262 16.81 -7.35 19.02
C VAL A 262 16.96 -5.86 19.30
N GLY A 263 18.21 -5.40 19.57
CA GLY A 263 18.53 -3.99 19.82
C GLY A 263 18.62 -3.11 18.57
N GLY A 264 18.32 -3.65 17.40
CA GLY A 264 18.45 -2.97 16.10
C GLY A 264 19.60 -3.52 15.27
N LEU A 265 19.57 -3.25 13.98
CA LEU A 265 20.63 -3.62 13.04
C LEU A 265 21.75 -2.55 13.07
N LYS A 266 22.98 -2.99 12.95
CA LYS A 266 24.17 -2.11 12.85
C LYS A 266 24.89 -2.43 11.55
N GLU A 267 25.45 -1.41 10.91
CA GLU A 267 26.31 -1.56 9.74
C GLU A 267 27.45 -2.56 10.03
N GLY A 268 27.72 -3.46 9.11
CA GLY A 268 28.70 -4.53 9.25
C GLY A 268 28.24 -5.71 10.11
N MET A 269 27.01 -5.70 10.64
CA MET A 269 26.47 -6.84 11.39
C MET A 269 26.23 -8.02 10.46
N ILE A 270 26.74 -9.19 10.83
CA ILE A 270 26.52 -10.42 10.05
C ILE A 270 25.26 -11.12 10.55
N LEU A 271 24.29 -11.28 9.66
CA LEU A 271 23.04 -11.99 9.91
C LEU A 271 23.06 -13.35 9.25
N LYS A 272 22.54 -14.35 9.95
CA LYS A 272 22.17 -15.64 9.39
C LYS A 272 20.79 -15.47 8.75
N ILE A 273 20.69 -15.75 7.46
CA ILE A 273 19.43 -15.67 6.72
C ILE A 273 19.17 -16.99 5.98
N PRO A 274 17.91 -17.38 5.72
CA PRO A 274 17.62 -18.55 4.90
C PRO A 274 18.21 -18.35 3.50
N LYS A 275 18.83 -19.39 2.95
CA LYS A 275 19.31 -19.39 1.59
C LYS A 275 18.10 -19.23 0.67
N LEU A 276 17.98 -18.08 0.04
CA LEU A 276 16.90 -17.83 -0.92
C LEU A 276 17.14 -18.76 -2.12
N LEU A 277 16.40 -19.85 -2.18
CA LEU A 277 16.39 -20.72 -3.35
C LEU A 277 16.15 -19.84 -4.57
N ASN A 278 17.12 -19.81 -5.48
CA ASN A 278 17.07 -19.10 -6.74
C ASN A 278 15.78 -19.42 -7.47
N SER A 279 14.79 -18.57 -7.34
CA SER A 279 13.63 -18.59 -8.18
C SER A 279 13.54 -17.24 -8.88
N GLU A 280 13.97 -17.22 -10.13
CA GLU A 280 13.70 -16.13 -11.08
C GLU A 280 12.19 -15.78 -11.18
N GLU A 281 11.32 -16.59 -10.59
CA GLU A 281 9.88 -16.36 -10.48
C GLU A 281 9.44 -15.44 -9.32
N LYS A 282 10.29 -15.13 -8.34
CA LYS A 282 9.91 -14.33 -7.16
C LYS A 282 10.02 -12.81 -7.31
N PHE A 283 10.51 -12.30 -8.43
CA PHE A 283 10.59 -10.85 -8.69
C PHE A 283 9.40 -10.26 -9.46
N LYS A 284 8.20 -10.77 -9.27
CA LYS A 284 7.04 -9.87 -9.40
C LYS A 284 7.11 -8.96 -8.18
N LYS A 285 7.55 -7.70 -8.38
CA LYS A 285 7.58 -6.68 -7.34
C LYS A 285 6.21 -6.62 -6.66
N LYS A 286 6.09 -7.24 -5.49
CA LYS A 286 4.85 -7.20 -4.71
C LYS A 286 4.80 -5.83 -4.04
N SER A 287 3.64 -5.18 -4.09
CA SER A 287 3.43 -3.92 -3.37
C SER A 287 3.55 -4.15 -1.87
N ILE A 288 4.15 -3.18 -1.19
CA ILE A 288 4.35 -3.19 0.26
C ILE A 288 3.24 -2.34 0.88
N ASP A 289 2.55 -2.89 1.87
CA ASP A 289 1.65 -2.11 2.71
C ASP A 289 2.45 -1.42 3.81
N LEU A 290 2.78 -0.16 3.59
CA LEU A 290 3.54 0.63 4.56
C LEU A 290 2.79 0.84 5.89
N SER A 291 1.48 0.65 5.94
CA SER A 291 0.71 0.84 7.17
C SER A 291 1.01 -0.20 8.25
N GLU A 292 1.62 -1.32 7.87
CA GLU A 292 2.06 -2.39 8.79
C GLU A 292 3.40 -2.09 9.46
N TYR A 293 4.14 -1.05 9.02
CA TYR A 293 5.55 -0.83 9.41
C TYR A 293 5.83 0.52 10.07
N ILE A 294 4.86 1.14 10.71
CA ILE A 294 5.00 2.44 11.35
C ILE A 294 5.94 2.34 12.56
N VAL A 295 7.13 2.95 12.44
CA VAL A 295 8.15 3.02 13.49
C VAL A 295 8.27 4.41 14.09
N ASN A 296 8.06 5.47 13.30
CA ASN A 296 8.19 6.85 13.68
C ASN A 296 6.82 7.51 13.83
N LYS A 297 6.31 7.54 15.06
CA LYS A 297 4.98 8.10 15.40
C LYS A 297 5.02 9.58 15.76
N ARG A 298 6.16 10.28 15.58
CA ARG A 298 6.19 11.73 15.79
C ARG A 298 5.15 12.42 14.89
N LYS A 299 4.63 13.54 15.36
CA LYS A 299 3.71 14.36 14.56
C LYS A 299 4.36 14.75 13.24
N LYS A 300 3.69 14.53 12.11
CA LYS A 300 4.14 14.94 10.78
C LYS A 300 3.59 16.31 10.45
N LYS A 301 4.45 17.21 9.97
CA LYS A 301 4.09 18.58 9.59
C LYS A 301 4.17 18.68 8.07
N ILE A 302 3.04 18.86 7.41
CA ILE A 302 2.97 19.03 5.96
C ILE A 302 2.39 20.39 5.59
N ALA A 303 2.97 21.01 4.56
CA ALA A 303 2.44 22.19 3.93
C ALA A 303 1.72 21.80 2.64
N VAL A 304 0.53 22.34 2.42
CA VAL A 304 -0.29 22.10 1.22
C VAL A 304 -0.48 23.38 0.47
N MET A 305 0.08 23.48 -0.74
CA MET A 305 0.05 24.66 -1.58
C MET A 305 -0.90 24.45 -2.78
N LEU A 306 -2.10 25.00 -2.73
CA LEU A 306 -3.13 24.77 -3.76
C LEU A 306 -3.77 26.08 -4.19
N PRO A 307 -4.27 26.20 -5.45
CA PRO A 307 -4.90 27.41 -5.96
C PRO A 307 -6.39 27.44 -5.57
N PHE A 308 -6.68 27.87 -4.36
CA PHE A 308 -8.06 27.97 -3.87
C PHE A 308 -8.78 29.24 -4.28
N ASN A 309 -8.04 30.30 -4.64
CA ASN A 309 -8.62 31.60 -5.01
C ASN A 309 -9.67 32.10 -4.01
N TYR A 310 -9.38 31.92 -2.68
CA TYR A 310 -10.37 32.14 -1.63
C TYR A 310 -10.98 33.55 -1.63
N ASN A 311 -10.25 34.53 -2.15
CA ASN A 311 -10.75 35.91 -2.31
C ASN A 311 -11.90 36.04 -3.32
N SER A 312 -12.05 35.05 -4.21
CA SER A 312 -13.13 35.02 -5.21
C SER A 312 -14.40 34.33 -4.66
N ILE A 313 -14.35 33.78 -3.44
CA ILE A 313 -15.47 33.10 -2.83
C ILE A 313 -16.40 34.13 -2.18
N ASP A 314 -17.67 34.09 -2.58
CA ASP A 314 -18.73 34.91 -1.99
C ASP A 314 -19.38 34.11 -0.85
N LEU A 315 -19.19 34.58 0.39
CA LEU A 315 -19.74 33.89 1.59
C LEU A 315 -21.26 33.99 1.69
N ASP A 316 -21.85 34.98 1.02
CA ASP A 316 -23.27 35.31 1.11
C ASP A 316 -24.09 34.75 -0.06
N SER A 317 -23.43 34.20 -1.09
CA SER A 317 -24.10 33.75 -2.32
C SER A 317 -23.68 32.31 -2.76
N ILE A 318 -24.51 31.36 -2.44
CA ILE A 318 -24.37 29.95 -2.91
C ILE A 318 -24.33 29.85 -4.43
N ASN A 319 -25.21 30.59 -5.10
CA ASN A 319 -25.31 30.56 -6.56
C ASN A 319 -24.05 31.14 -7.24
N ALA A 320 -23.48 32.22 -6.71
CA ALA A 320 -22.23 32.76 -7.22
C ALA A 320 -21.08 31.78 -7.13
N ASN A 321 -20.98 31.04 -6.01
CA ASN A 321 -19.94 30.01 -5.80
C ASN A 321 -20.14 28.77 -6.68
N ILE A 322 -21.37 28.37 -6.95
CA ILE A 322 -21.67 27.32 -7.93
C ILE A 322 -21.19 27.74 -9.33
N GLU A 323 -21.46 28.95 -9.74
CA GLU A 323 -21.02 29.48 -11.04
C GLU A 323 -19.48 29.64 -11.09
N LEU A 324 -18.86 30.07 -9.99
CA LEU A 324 -17.39 30.07 -9.86
C LEU A 324 -16.78 28.69 -10.06
N LEU A 325 -17.33 27.67 -9.40
CA LEU A 325 -16.86 26.28 -9.53
C LEU A 325 -17.06 25.68 -10.93
N LYS A 326 -18.10 26.13 -11.65
CA LYS A 326 -18.30 25.75 -13.06
C LYS A 326 -17.27 26.38 -14.00
N LYS A 327 -16.86 27.62 -13.71
CA LYS A 327 -15.93 28.39 -14.53
C LYS A 327 -14.46 28.07 -14.20
N ASP A 328 -14.12 27.97 -12.94
CA ASP A 328 -12.74 27.68 -12.47
C ASP A 328 -12.53 26.18 -12.22
N VAL A 329 -12.16 25.47 -13.29
CA VAL A 329 -11.81 24.03 -13.21
C VAL A 329 -10.64 23.79 -12.25
N THR A 330 -9.70 24.73 -12.12
CA THR A 330 -8.51 24.59 -11.27
C THR A 330 -8.89 24.62 -9.80
N LEU A 331 -9.80 25.53 -9.43
CA LEU A 331 -10.39 25.58 -8.10
C LEU A 331 -11.09 24.25 -7.76
N GLY A 332 -11.91 23.72 -8.68
CA GLY A 332 -12.57 22.44 -8.50
C GLY A 332 -11.60 21.29 -8.25
N VAL A 333 -10.49 21.25 -9.01
CA VAL A 333 -9.41 20.26 -8.82
C VAL A 333 -8.71 20.44 -7.47
N ALA A 334 -8.43 21.68 -7.06
CA ALA A 334 -7.78 21.96 -5.78
C ALA A 334 -8.61 21.49 -4.59
N ILE A 335 -9.92 21.75 -4.60
CA ILE A 335 -10.84 21.35 -3.54
C ILE A 335 -10.96 19.83 -3.48
N ASP A 336 -11.16 19.17 -4.62
CA ASP A 336 -11.26 17.73 -4.68
C ASP A 336 -9.96 17.07 -4.17
N PHE A 337 -8.81 17.54 -4.61
CA PHE A 337 -7.51 17.05 -4.16
C PHE A 337 -7.32 17.23 -2.65
N TYR A 338 -7.66 18.42 -2.13
CA TYR A 338 -7.53 18.71 -0.70
C TYR A 338 -8.46 17.86 0.17
N SER A 339 -9.66 17.52 -0.29
CA SER A 339 -10.53 16.58 0.42
C SER A 339 -9.87 15.22 0.62
N GLY A 340 -9.11 14.76 -0.37
CA GLY A 340 -8.29 13.55 -0.27
C GLY A 340 -7.13 13.69 0.72
N VAL A 341 -6.46 14.86 0.75
CA VAL A 341 -5.40 15.16 1.73
C VAL A 341 -5.93 15.04 3.17
N LEU A 342 -7.10 15.61 3.45
CA LEU A 342 -7.72 15.53 4.77
C LEU A 342 -8.07 14.09 5.16
N MET A 343 -8.60 13.30 4.23
CA MET A 343 -8.87 11.88 4.47
C MET A 343 -7.60 11.10 4.78
N ALA A 344 -6.50 11.38 4.09
CA ALA A 344 -5.21 10.72 4.35
C ALA A 344 -4.72 11.01 5.78
N ALA A 345 -4.85 12.26 6.25
CA ALA A 345 -4.50 12.62 7.62
C ALA A 345 -5.39 11.90 8.67
N GLU A 346 -6.67 11.73 8.40
CA GLU A 346 -7.58 10.95 9.26
C GLU A 346 -7.15 9.48 9.32
N PHE A 347 -6.84 8.87 8.18
CA PHE A 347 -6.35 7.50 8.13
C PHE A 347 -5.01 7.31 8.85
N MET A 348 -4.12 8.30 8.82
CA MET A 348 -2.88 8.29 9.61
C MET A 348 -3.15 8.41 11.10
N LYS A 349 -4.12 9.25 11.49
CA LYS A 349 -4.53 9.38 12.90
C LYS A 349 -5.04 8.07 13.47
N ASP A 350 -5.82 7.31 12.70
CA ASP A 350 -6.31 5.98 13.11
C ASP A 350 -5.17 4.98 13.34
N ARG A 351 -3.99 5.23 12.73
CA ARG A 351 -2.75 4.47 12.94
C ARG A 351 -1.84 5.03 14.03
N GLY A 352 -2.31 6.04 14.74
CA GLY A 352 -1.58 6.68 15.85
C GLY A 352 -0.51 7.68 15.39
N VAL A 353 -0.57 8.15 14.15
CA VAL A 353 0.32 9.21 13.64
C VAL A 353 -0.46 10.50 13.43
N SER A 354 -0.19 11.51 14.25
CA SER A 354 -0.80 12.84 14.09
C SER A 354 -0.17 13.61 12.94
N THR A 355 -1.01 14.32 12.18
CA THR A 355 -0.57 15.18 11.08
C THR A 355 -1.00 16.63 11.34
N GLU A 356 -0.07 17.56 11.21
CA GLU A 356 -0.32 19.00 11.20
C GLU A 356 -0.26 19.48 9.76
N ILE A 357 -1.36 20.09 9.29
CA ILE A 357 -1.48 20.55 7.91
C ILE A 357 -1.54 22.08 7.90
N THR A 358 -0.56 22.71 7.28
CA THR A 358 -0.58 24.16 6.99
C THR A 358 -0.99 24.35 5.54
N VAL A 359 -2.06 25.10 5.30
CA VAL A 359 -2.63 25.29 3.95
C VAL A 359 -2.32 26.68 3.44
N PHE A 360 -1.84 26.76 2.22
CA PHE A 360 -1.52 28.00 1.52
C PHE A 360 -2.29 28.10 0.23
N ASP A 361 -2.95 29.24 0.00
CA ASP A 361 -3.58 29.57 -1.28
C ASP A 361 -2.56 30.18 -2.23
N THR A 362 -2.28 29.51 -3.31
CA THR A 362 -1.32 29.97 -4.32
C THR A 362 -1.96 30.88 -5.36
N GLU A 363 -3.26 31.04 -5.36
CA GLU A 363 -4.04 31.78 -6.38
C GLU A 363 -3.68 31.37 -7.83
N GLY A 364 -3.01 30.22 -8.02
CA GLY A 364 -2.48 29.81 -9.32
C GLY A 364 -1.32 30.66 -9.84
N LYS A 365 -0.73 31.53 -9.01
CA LYS A 365 0.30 32.51 -9.40
C LYS A 365 1.67 32.10 -8.84
N VAL A 366 2.73 32.21 -9.65
CA VAL A 366 4.12 31.99 -9.23
C VAL A 366 4.56 33.02 -8.19
N THR A 367 4.17 34.28 -8.37
CA THR A 367 4.47 35.37 -7.43
C THR A 367 3.88 35.15 -6.04
N LYS A 368 2.69 34.52 -5.97
CA LYS A 368 2.08 34.19 -4.68
C LYS A 368 2.83 33.05 -3.96
N VAL A 369 3.34 32.09 -4.69
CA VAL A 369 4.21 31.05 -4.14
C VAL A 369 5.49 31.65 -3.56
N GLU A 370 6.10 32.59 -4.25
CA GLU A 370 7.29 33.34 -3.81
C GLU A 370 7.01 34.14 -2.52
N GLU A 371 5.88 34.85 -2.47
CA GLU A 371 5.41 35.57 -1.26
C GLU A 371 5.23 34.60 -0.07
N ILE A 372 4.57 33.47 -0.28
CA ILE A 372 4.33 32.44 0.75
C ILE A 372 5.67 31.92 1.30
N ILE A 373 6.61 31.56 0.43
CA ILE A 373 7.89 30.99 0.84
C ILE A 373 8.75 32.02 1.57
N SER A 374 8.71 33.28 1.16
CA SER A 374 9.46 34.34 1.83
C SER A 374 8.89 34.76 3.18
N SER A 375 7.58 34.59 3.38
CA SER A 375 6.87 35.03 4.61
C SER A 375 6.68 33.94 5.66
N TYR A 376 6.84 32.67 5.33
CA TYR A 376 6.63 31.55 6.22
C TYR A 376 7.91 30.72 6.44
N ASN A 377 8.15 30.30 7.67
CA ASN A 377 9.30 29.45 7.99
C ASN A 377 8.97 27.97 7.78
N PHE A 378 9.55 27.36 6.76
CA PHE A 378 9.36 25.94 6.41
C PHE A 378 10.35 25.00 7.11
N ASN A 379 11.29 25.45 7.95
CA ASN A 379 12.35 24.60 8.53
C ASN A 379 11.84 23.36 9.27
N ASP A 380 10.65 23.45 9.88
CA ASP A 380 10.01 22.36 10.60
C ASP A 380 9.02 21.55 9.73
N THR A 381 9.01 21.78 8.42
CA THR A 381 8.06 21.12 7.50
C THR A 381 8.67 19.85 6.95
N ASP A 382 7.99 18.71 7.15
CA ASP A 382 8.45 17.41 6.66
C ASP A 382 8.26 17.23 5.15
N ALA A 383 7.22 17.87 4.58
CA ALA A 383 6.93 17.79 3.15
C ALA A 383 6.03 18.95 2.72
N VAL A 384 6.24 19.43 1.49
CA VAL A 384 5.35 20.38 0.78
C VAL A 384 4.63 19.61 -0.32
N ILE A 385 3.30 19.57 -0.28
CA ILE A 385 2.45 18.95 -1.31
C ILE A 385 1.88 20.04 -2.20
N GLY A 386 2.23 20.01 -3.47
CA GLY A 386 1.97 21.11 -4.42
C GLY A 386 3.19 22.02 -4.58
N PRO A 387 3.01 23.16 -5.26
CA PRO A 387 1.81 23.66 -5.98
C PRO A 387 1.30 22.74 -7.10
N LEU A 388 0.10 23.02 -7.69
CA LEU A 388 -0.42 22.21 -8.79
C LEU A 388 0.20 22.53 -10.14
N LEU A 389 0.51 23.79 -10.40
CA LEU A 389 0.96 24.28 -11.70
C LEU A 389 2.47 24.13 -11.85
N SER A 390 2.94 23.65 -13.01
CA SER A 390 4.35 23.30 -13.24
C SER A 390 5.35 24.42 -12.92
N LYS A 391 5.08 25.67 -13.36
CA LYS A 391 5.96 26.82 -13.07
C LYS A 391 6.02 27.14 -11.57
N SER A 392 4.89 27.02 -10.89
CA SER A 392 4.80 27.24 -9.44
C SER A 392 5.53 26.14 -8.66
N ILE A 393 5.47 24.86 -9.11
CA ILE A 393 6.23 23.74 -8.55
C ILE A 393 7.73 24.01 -8.69
N GLU A 394 8.19 24.40 -9.88
CA GLU A 394 9.59 24.70 -10.15
C GLU A 394 10.11 25.83 -9.26
N LYS A 395 9.29 26.87 -9.04
CA LYS A 395 9.63 27.98 -8.13
C LYS A 395 9.72 27.50 -6.68
N ALA A 396 8.73 26.76 -6.21
CA ALA A 396 8.74 26.21 -4.84
C ALA A 396 9.95 25.31 -4.60
N ALA A 397 10.26 24.42 -5.55
CA ALA A 397 11.44 23.54 -5.44
C ALA A 397 12.75 24.35 -5.41
N ALA A 398 12.89 25.39 -6.25
CA ALA A 398 14.07 26.23 -6.27
C ALA A 398 14.28 27.00 -4.95
N ASP A 399 13.23 27.64 -4.43
CA ASP A 399 13.33 28.49 -3.25
C ASP A 399 13.50 27.68 -1.95
N LEU A 400 12.95 26.47 -1.87
CA LEU A 400 13.05 25.58 -0.70
C LEU A 400 14.26 24.64 -0.77
N GLN A 401 15.06 24.66 -1.83
CA GLN A 401 16.20 23.78 -2.01
C GLN A 401 17.29 24.01 -0.96
N SER A 402 17.59 25.28 -0.62
CA SER A 402 18.65 25.62 0.35
C SER A 402 18.42 25.00 1.73
N ASN A 403 17.16 24.83 2.11
CA ASN A 403 16.74 24.26 3.39
C ASN A 403 16.44 22.75 3.26
N ASN A 404 16.68 22.16 2.09
CA ASN A 404 16.41 20.76 1.76
C ASN A 404 14.96 20.31 2.03
N ILE A 405 13.98 21.22 1.89
CA ILE A 405 12.57 20.93 2.12
C ILE A 405 12.00 20.16 0.92
N PRO A 406 11.46 18.96 1.11
CA PRO A 406 10.92 18.16 0.02
C PRO A 406 9.66 18.76 -0.59
N VAL A 407 9.63 18.93 -1.91
CA VAL A 407 8.49 19.45 -2.67
C VAL A 407 7.90 18.35 -3.55
N PHE A 408 6.65 18.00 -3.34
CA PHE A 408 5.95 16.95 -4.06
C PHE A 408 5.03 17.53 -5.13
N SER A 409 5.36 17.25 -6.41
CA SER A 409 4.52 17.60 -7.55
C SER A 409 3.36 16.60 -7.68
N PRO A 410 2.10 16.98 -7.40
CA PRO A 410 1.02 15.99 -7.27
C PRO A 410 0.39 15.57 -8.60
N LEU A 411 0.34 16.45 -9.62
CA LEU A 411 -0.44 16.26 -10.84
C LEU A 411 0.35 16.42 -12.15
N SER A 412 1.61 16.88 -12.11
CA SER A 412 2.37 17.16 -13.32
C SER A 412 2.90 15.89 -13.99
N LYS A 413 2.54 15.70 -15.26
CA LYS A 413 3.06 14.66 -16.17
C LYS A 413 4.07 15.21 -17.17
N VAL A 414 4.33 16.51 -17.13
CA VAL A 414 5.31 17.16 -18.00
C VAL A 414 6.69 17.10 -17.38
N LYS A 415 7.72 17.25 -18.19
CA LYS A 415 9.08 17.37 -17.72
C LYS A 415 9.23 18.69 -16.99
N LEU A 416 9.52 18.63 -15.68
CA LEU A 416 9.83 19.79 -14.84
C LEU A 416 11.35 20.05 -14.86
N LYS A 417 11.75 21.27 -14.48
CA LYS A 417 13.14 21.55 -14.14
C LYS A 417 13.57 20.65 -12.99
N GLU A 418 14.82 20.27 -13.00
CA GLU A 418 15.37 19.28 -12.06
C GLU A 418 15.93 19.98 -10.82
N TYR A 419 15.47 19.59 -9.63
CA TYR A 419 15.94 20.06 -8.33
C TYR A 419 16.09 18.85 -7.38
N PRO A 420 17.14 18.78 -6.54
CA PRO A 420 17.38 17.65 -5.65
C PRO A 420 16.23 17.35 -4.67
N ASN A 421 15.53 18.40 -4.21
CA ASN A 421 14.40 18.32 -3.29
C ASN A 421 13.03 18.13 -3.98
N LEU A 422 13.00 18.03 -5.32
CA LEU A 422 11.76 17.84 -6.07
C LEU A 422 11.38 16.37 -6.18
N HIS A 423 10.15 16.04 -5.78
CA HIS A 423 9.54 14.71 -5.90
C HIS A 423 8.43 14.73 -6.94
N GLN A 424 8.69 14.18 -8.09
CA GLN A 424 7.68 14.03 -9.14
C GLN A 424 6.89 12.74 -8.91
N THR A 425 5.64 12.87 -8.42
CA THR A 425 4.81 11.72 -8.00
C THR A 425 4.11 11.01 -9.16
N LEU A 426 4.09 11.59 -10.35
CA LEU A 426 3.63 10.94 -11.58
C LEU A 426 4.80 10.61 -12.49
N PRO A 427 4.80 9.41 -13.10
CA PRO A 427 5.76 9.09 -14.16
C PRO A 427 5.57 10.01 -15.36
N SER A 428 6.66 10.33 -16.05
CA SER A 428 6.58 11.15 -17.25
C SER A 428 5.91 10.38 -18.39
N ASN A 429 5.26 11.11 -19.30
CA ASN A 429 4.71 10.51 -20.52
C ASN A 429 5.76 9.74 -21.31
N GLU A 430 6.98 10.29 -21.39
CA GLU A 430 8.10 9.65 -22.09
C GLU A 430 8.49 8.30 -21.47
N SER A 431 8.55 8.21 -20.14
CA SER A 431 8.83 6.96 -19.41
C SER A 431 7.75 5.91 -19.69
N MET A 432 6.48 6.31 -19.67
CA MET A 432 5.35 5.42 -19.95
C MET A 432 5.35 4.92 -21.40
N GLU A 433 5.59 5.82 -22.37
CA GLU A 433 5.72 5.45 -23.80
C GLU A 433 6.83 4.44 -24.01
N LYS A 434 8.03 4.71 -23.45
CA LYS A 434 9.19 3.82 -23.54
C LYS A 434 8.91 2.44 -22.96
N ALA A 435 8.29 2.38 -21.80
CA ALA A 435 7.95 1.11 -21.15
C ALA A 435 6.87 0.34 -21.91
N MET A 436 5.85 1.04 -22.46
CA MET A 436 4.85 0.39 -23.32
C MET A 436 5.45 -0.18 -24.59
N LEU A 437 6.38 0.54 -25.22
CA LEU A 437 7.14 0.02 -26.36
C LEU A 437 7.99 -1.19 -25.98
N SER A 438 8.62 -1.19 -24.82
CA SER A 438 9.35 -2.36 -24.30
C SER A 438 8.41 -3.54 -24.07
N TYR A 439 7.23 -3.33 -23.52
CA TYR A 439 6.20 -4.37 -23.34
C TYR A 439 5.82 -5.03 -24.67
N ILE A 440 5.64 -4.24 -25.73
CA ILE A 440 5.31 -4.74 -27.08
C ILE A 440 6.51 -5.43 -27.70
N SER A 441 7.70 -4.86 -27.62
CA SER A 441 8.92 -5.37 -28.28
C SER A 441 9.38 -6.73 -27.76
N LYS A 442 9.13 -7.07 -26.50
CA LYS A 442 9.42 -8.38 -25.90
C LYS A 442 8.72 -9.54 -26.62
N ARG A 443 7.68 -9.26 -27.40
CA ARG A 443 6.84 -10.24 -28.12
C ARG A 443 6.95 -10.16 -29.63
N LYS A 444 7.90 -9.39 -30.17
CA LYS A 444 8.04 -9.04 -31.59
C LYS A 444 8.13 -10.22 -32.55
N ASP A 445 8.66 -11.36 -32.11
CA ASP A 445 8.87 -12.51 -32.98
C ASP A 445 7.60 -13.37 -33.17
N THR A 446 6.62 -13.22 -32.31
CA THR A 446 5.35 -13.97 -32.31
C THR A 446 4.17 -13.16 -32.84
N ILE A 447 4.36 -11.88 -33.14
CA ILE A 447 3.29 -10.94 -33.52
C ILE A 447 3.61 -10.26 -34.86
N ASN A 448 2.56 -9.85 -35.57
CA ASN A 448 2.60 -8.89 -36.65
C ASN A 448 2.21 -7.52 -36.10
N THR A 449 3.13 -6.56 -36.15
CA THR A 449 2.89 -5.22 -35.59
C THR A 449 2.55 -4.23 -36.68
N ILE A 450 1.46 -3.54 -36.58
CA ILE A 450 0.97 -2.49 -37.47
C ILE A 450 0.91 -1.17 -36.72
N VAL A 451 1.55 -0.12 -37.23
CA VAL A 451 1.60 1.21 -36.61
C VAL A 451 0.80 2.19 -37.45
N ILE A 452 -0.18 2.81 -36.82
CA ILE A 452 -1.00 3.88 -37.39
C ILE A 452 -0.76 5.16 -36.57
N THR A 453 -0.26 6.21 -37.21
CA THR A 453 0.01 7.49 -36.55
C THR A 453 -0.70 8.62 -37.26
N GLY A 454 -1.33 9.52 -36.51
CA GLY A 454 -1.80 10.79 -37.05
C GLY A 454 -0.63 11.65 -37.56
N LYS A 455 -0.91 12.57 -38.50
CA LYS A 455 0.09 13.46 -39.10
C LYS A 455 0.81 14.33 -38.05
N GLU A 456 0.13 14.66 -36.98
CA GLU A 456 0.63 15.45 -35.85
C GLU A 456 1.72 14.76 -35.00
N TRP A 457 1.92 13.44 -35.18
CA TRP A 457 2.81 12.63 -34.34
C TRP A 457 4.10 12.17 -35.04
N THR A 458 4.62 12.94 -35.98
CA THR A 458 5.78 12.56 -36.79
C THR A 458 7.03 12.22 -35.96
N LYS A 459 7.32 12.96 -34.88
CA LYS A 459 8.43 12.67 -33.95
C LYS A 459 8.23 11.35 -33.20
N SER A 460 7.04 11.11 -32.66
CA SER A 460 6.72 9.87 -31.94
C SER A 460 6.76 8.66 -32.87
N LYS A 461 6.40 8.82 -34.14
CA LYS A 461 6.55 7.77 -35.17
C LYS A 461 8.00 7.27 -35.24
N GLY A 462 8.98 8.17 -35.25
CA GLY A 462 10.40 7.82 -35.23
C GLY A 462 10.79 6.98 -34.01
N ILE A 463 10.35 7.35 -32.84
CA ILE A 463 10.60 6.63 -31.58
C ILE A 463 9.97 5.23 -31.63
N ILE A 464 8.71 5.13 -32.07
CA ILE A 464 8.00 3.86 -32.21
C ILE A 464 8.72 2.94 -33.18
N MET A 465 9.10 3.46 -34.35
CA MET A 465 9.79 2.66 -35.39
C MET A 465 11.20 2.25 -34.98
N SER A 466 11.91 3.07 -34.19
CA SER A 466 13.21 2.68 -33.63
C SER A 466 13.09 1.51 -32.65
N ALA A 467 11.99 1.49 -31.82
CA ALA A 467 11.73 0.39 -30.90
C ALA A 467 11.18 -0.87 -31.60
N LEU A 468 10.47 -0.70 -32.73
CA LEU A 468 9.76 -1.73 -33.45
C LEU A 468 10.13 -1.70 -34.97
N PRO A 469 11.39 -1.98 -35.34
CA PRO A 469 11.89 -1.76 -36.71
C PRO A 469 11.21 -2.64 -37.75
N LYS A 470 10.60 -3.76 -37.37
CA LYS A 470 9.87 -4.68 -38.29
C LYS A 470 8.38 -4.33 -38.40
N ALA A 471 7.91 -3.27 -37.72
CA ALA A 471 6.51 -2.90 -37.76
C ALA A 471 6.12 -2.32 -39.12
N LYS A 472 4.95 -2.72 -39.60
CA LYS A 472 4.35 -2.17 -40.83
C LYS A 472 3.69 -0.82 -40.49
N THR A 473 3.73 0.15 -41.37
CA THR A 473 3.13 1.47 -41.12
C THR A 473 2.00 1.76 -42.08
N ILE A 474 0.92 2.33 -41.57
CA ILE A 474 -0.18 2.86 -42.36
C ILE A 474 -0.28 4.36 -42.08
N VAL A 475 -0.46 5.13 -43.14
CA VAL A 475 -0.63 6.59 -43.05
C VAL A 475 -2.05 6.92 -43.48
N PRO A 476 -2.82 7.70 -42.67
CA PRO A 476 -4.15 8.13 -43.02
C PRO A 476 -4.11 9.12 -44.23
N ASP A 477 -5.23 9.25 -44.93
CA ASP A 477 -5.44 10.24 -45.99
C ASP A 477 -5.45 11.69 -45.47
N GLU A 478 -5.73 12.66 -46.35
CA GLU A 478 -5.78 14.07 -45.97
C GLU A 478 -6.88 14.40 -44.98
N GLY A 479 -7.99 13.66 -45.01
CA GLY A 479 -9.13 13.79 -44.09
C GLY A 479 -8.92 13.09 -42.74
N ASN A 480 -7.79 12.48 -42.48
CA ASN A 480 -7.53 11.58 -41.34
C ASN A 480 -8.40 10.33 -41.33
N TYR A 481 -8.72 9.78 -42.49
CA TYR A 481 -9.42 8.53 -42.65
C TYR A 481 -8.51 7.42 -43.17
N LEU A 482 -8.85 6.19 -42.82
CA LEU A 482 -8.34 4.98 -43.43
C LEU A 482 -9.52 4.19 -44.02
N TYR A 483 -9.22 3.41 -45.04
CA TYR A 483 -10.16 2.46 -45.64
C TYR A 483 -9.80 1.06 -45.14
N LEU A 484 -10.78 0.17 -45.10
CA LEU A 484 -10.63 -1.19 -44.63
C LEU A 484 -9.49 -1.93 -45.34
N GLU A 485 -9.43 -1.79 -46.65
CA GLU A 485 -8.39 -2.39 -47.48
C GLU A 485 -6.96 -2.01 -47.08
N ASN A 486 -6.74 -0.78 -46.56
CA ASN A 486 -5.43 -0.35 -46.09
C ASN A 486 -4.94 -1.18 -44.91
N ILE A 487 -5.87 -1.61 -44.07
CA ILE A 487 -5.59 -2.41 -42.85
C ILE A 487 -5.47 -3.89 -43.23
N GLU A 488 -6.38 -4.41 -44.03
CA GLU A 488 -6.43 -5.83 -44.42
C GLU A 488 -5.17 -6.27 -45.13
N LYS A 489 -4.61 -5.46 -46.04
CA LYS A 489 -3.33 -5.70 -46.70
C LYS A 489 -2.14 -5.88 -45.74
N GLN A 490 -2.25 -5.42 -44.51
CA GLN A 490 -1.17 -5.51 -43.53
C GLN A 490 -1.35 -6.66 -42.55
N ILE A 491 -2.56 -7.25 -42.47
CA ILE A 491 -2.87 -8.35 -41.56
C ILE A 491 -2.10 -9.62 -41.97
N ASP A 492 -1.60 -10.32 -40.96
CA ASP A 492 -0.99 -11.64 -41.08
C ASP A 492 -1.92 -12.66 -40.41
N THR A 493 -2.57 -13.51 -41.17
CA THR A 493 -3.56 -14.48 -40.69
C THR A 493 -2.95 -15.61 -39.86
N THR A 494 -1.61 -15.77 -39.91
CA THR A 494 -0.87 -16.79 -39.16
C THR A 494 -0.39 -16.30 -37.80
N LYS A 495 -0.40 -14.98 -37.56
CA LYS A 495 0.13 -14.34 -36.37
C LYS A 495 -0.95 -13.57 -35.60
N HIS A 496 -0.60 -13.18 -34.39
CA HIS A 496 -1.37 -12.17 -33.68
C HIS A 496 -1.08 -10.77 -34.25
N ASN A 497 -2.10 -10.04 -34.65
CA ASN A 497 -1.97 -8.71 -35.24
C ASN A 497 -2.15 -7.66 -34.15
N TRP A 498 -1.08 -6.96 -33.81
CA TRP A 498 -1.10 -5.88 -32.82
C TRP A 498 -1.05 -4.54 -33.52
N VAL A 499 -2.15 -3.81 -33.42
CA VAL A 499 -2.29 -2.48 -34.03
C VAL A 499 -1.97 -1.43 -32.99
N ILE A 500 -0.95 -0.62 -33.22
CA ILE A 500 -0.59 0.53 -32.38
C ILE A 500 -1.18 1.76 -33.02
N LEU A 501 -2.18 2.36 -32.38
CA LEU A 501 -2.80 3.61 -32.80
C LEU A 501 -2.29 4.76 -31.95
N HIS A 502 -1.60 5.71 -32.59
CA HIS A 502 -1.00 6.85 -31.92
C HIS A 502 -1.46 8.15 -32.57
N SER A 503 -2.55 8.71 -32.05
CA SER A 503 -3.18 9.96 -32.53
C SER A 503 -3.95 10.67 -31.41
N ASN A 504 -4.09 11.99 -31.52
CA ASN A 504 -5.00 12.81 -30.73
C ASN A 504 -6.23 13.28 -31.55
N ASN A 505 -6.31 12.87 -32.80
CA ASN A 505 -7.43 13.20 -33.69
C ASN A 505 -8.60 12.22 -33.44
N PRO A 506 -9.77 12.68 -32.96
CA PRO A 506 -10.91 11.81 -32.66
C PRO A 506 -11.50 11.14 -33.91
N ILE A 507 -11.41 11.79 -35.09
CA ILE A 507 -11.92 11.24 -36.34
C ILE A 507 -11.10 9.99 -36.72
N LEU A 508 -9.76 10.09 -36.68
CA LEU A 508 -8.90 8.94 -36.99
C LEU A 508 -9.08 7.82 -35.98
N VAL A 509 -9.17 8.15 -34.68
CA VAL A 509 -9.35 7.14 -33.64
C VAL A 509 -10.68 6.41 -33.82
N SER A 510 -11.79 7.11 -33.98
CA SER A 510 -13.11 6.52 -34.21
C SER A 510 -13.14 5.66 -35.48
N ASN A 511 -12.61 6.17 -36.59
CA ASN A 511 -12.52 5.46 -37.86
C ASN A 511 -11.73 4.15 -37.71
N VAL A 512 -10.49 4.19 -37.18
CA VAL A 512 -9.66 3.00 -37.02
C VAL A 512 -10.27 1.97 -36.08
N VAL A 513 -10.82 2.41 -34.94
CA VAL A 513 -11.48 1.52 -33.98
C VAL A 513 -12.69 0.83 -34.62
N GLY A 514 -13.47 1.57 -35.41
CA GLY A 514 -14.62 1.01 -36.16
C GLY A 514 -14.19 -0.01 -37.21
N LEU A 515 -13.19 0.34 -38.05
CA LEU A 515 -12.67 -0.56 -39.07
C LEU A 515 -12.10 -1.85 -38.49
N LEU A 516 -11.26 -1.76 -37.46
CA LEU A 516 -10.67 -2.95 -36.80
C LEU A 516 -11.74 -3.86 -36.20
N ASN A 517 -12.80 -3.29 -35.62
CA ASN A 517 -13.89 -4.07 -35.07
C ASN A 517 -14.77 -4.72 -36.16
N GLY A 518 -14.83 -4.14 -37.37
CA GLY A 518 -15.53 -4.67 -38.53
C GLY A 518 -14.82 -5.84 -39.20
N ILE A 519 -13.53 -6.04 -38.94
CA ILE A 519 -12.75 -7.15 -39.52
C ILE A 519 -13.21 -8.48 -38.87
N PRO A 520 -13.66 -9.48 -39.65
CA PRO A 520 -14.09 -10.76 -39.13
C PRO A 520 -13.03 -11.43 -38.26
N LYS A 521 -13.41 -11.88 -37.07
CA LYS A 521 -12.48 -12.62 -36.16
C LYS A 521 -12.14 -14.01 -36.71
N VAL A 522 -13.02 -14.59 -37.47
CA VAL A 522 -12.88 -15.93 -38.08
C VAL A 522 -12.80 -15.76 -39.59
N ILE A 523 -11.84 -16.41 -40.20
CA ILE A 523 -11.70 -16.46 -41.65
C ILE A 523 -12.32 -17.77 -42.12
N LEU A 524 -13.30 -17.65 -43.02
CA LEU A 524 -13.98 -18.80 -43.64
C LEU A 524 -13.54 -18.96 -45.10
N ASP A 525 -13.53 -20.18 -45.57
CA ASP A 525 -13.39 -20.47 -47.03
C ASP A 525 -14.74 -20.23 -47.75
N SER A 526 -14.77 -20.45 -49.09
CA SER A 526 -15.96 -20.33 -49.93
C SER A 526 -17.08 -21.31 -49.54
N LEU A 527 -16.77 -22.35 -48.80
CA LEU A 527 -17.68 -23.39 -48.34
C LEU A 527 -18.15 -23.15 -46.88
N GLY A 528 -17.69 -22.06 -46.24
CA GLY A 528 -18.02 -21.72 -44.85
C GLY A 528 -17.17 -22.44 -43.79
N ASN A 529 -16.12 -23.15 -44.16
CA ASN A 529 -15.22 -23.80 -43.20
C ASN A 529 -14.20 -22.81 -42.64
N LYS A 530 -13.90 -22.95 -41.36
CA LYS A 530 -12.92 -22.10 -40.70
C LYS A 530 -11.49 -22.44 -41.16
N ILE A 531 -10.84 -21.47 -41.82
CA ILE A 531 -9.46 -21.60 -42.29
C ILE A 531 -8.45 -20.76 -41.51
N GLY A 532 -8.92 -19.83 -40.65
CA GLY A 532 -8.03 -19.00 -39.85
C GLY A 532 -8.76 -18.09 -38.85
N ASN A 533 -7.97 -17.31 -38.12
CA ASN A 533 -8.46 -16.28 -37.23
C ASN A 533 -7.69 -14.97 -37.41
N ASN A 534 -8.38 -13.86 -37.53
CA ASN A 534 -7.81 -12.53 -37.38
C ASN A 534 -7.70 -12.20 -35.88
N ARG A 535 -6.52 -12.45 -35.28
CA ARG A 535 -6.27 -12.19 -33.86
C ARG A 535 -5.83 -10.75 -33.67
N LEU A 536 -6.78 -9.82 -33.73
CA LEU A 536 -6.53 -8.38 -33.61
C LEU A 536 -6.51 -7.93 -32.15
N ARG A 537 -5.53 -7.07 -31.82
CA ARG A 537 -5.48 -6.30 -30.57
C ARG A 537 -5.09 -4.87 -30.85
N LEU A 538 -5.70 -3.95 -30.12
CA LEU A 538 -5.42 -2.52 -30.23
C LEU A 538 -4.55 -2.06 -29.05
N PHE A 539 -3.53 -1.25 -29.37
CA PHE A 539 -2.61 -0.67 -28.39
C PHE A 539 -2.47 0.84 -28.61
N ALA A 540 -2.29 1.57 -27.49
CA ALA A 540 -1.79 2.92 -27.53
C ALA A 540 -0.52 3.01 -26.69
N VAL A 541 0.55 3.60 -27.23
CA VAL A 541 1.77 3.90 -26.42
C VAL A 541 1.52 5.07 -25.46
N LYS A 542 0.53 5.90 -25.78
CA LYS A 542 -0.02 6.96 -24.96
C LYS A 542 -1.50 7.12 -25.28
N LYS A 543 -2.36 6.86 -24.31
CA LYS A 543 -3.80 7.08 -24.49
C LYS A 543 -4.08 8.59 -24.55
N SER A 544 -4.56 9.09 -25.68
CA SER A 544 -5.04 10.44 -25.86
C SER A 544 -6.50 10.57 -25.49
N ARG A 545 -6.99 11.82 -25.32
CA ARG A 545 -8.42 12.09 -25.09
C ARG A 545 -9.31 11.66 -26.25
N ALA A 546 -8.74 11.49 -27.45
CA ALA A 546 -9.51 11.04 -28.61
C ALA A 546 -10.17 9.66 -28.42
N PHE A 547 -9.61 8.80 -27.56
CA PHE A 547 -10.22 7.52 -27.20
C PHE A 547 -11.41 7.64 -26.25
N ASP A 548 -11.63 8.80 -25.65
CA ASP A 548 -12.72 9.05 -24.69
C ASP A 548 -13.87 9.85 -25.31
N TYR A 549 -13.85 10.08 -26.63
CA TYR A 549 -14.95 10.72 -27.36
C TYR A 549 -16.13 9.77 -27.52
N ASN A 550 -17.35 10.34 -27.55
CA ASN A 550 -18.60 9.57 -27.64
C ASN A 550 -18.69 8.68 -28.89
N ASP A 551 -18.01 9.08 -29.97
CA ASP A 551 -17.99 8.31 -31.23
C ASP A 551 -17.08 7.05 -31.17
N VAL A 552 -16.31 6.90 -30.09
CA VAL A 552 -15.47 5.74 -29.86
C VAL A 552 -16.17 4.78 -28.90
N SER A 553 -16.72 3.70 -29.43
CA SER A 553 -17.46 2.73 -28.64
C SER A 553 -16.57 1.93 -27.70
N ASN A 554 -16.92 1.93 -26.38
CA ASN A 554 -16.26 1.07 -25.40
C ASN A 554 -16.37 -0.43 -25.73
N ILE A 555 -17.48 -0.85 -26.37
CA ILE A 555 -17.68 -2.22 -26.83
C ILE A 555 -16.61 -2.57 -27.89
N HIS A 556 -16.34 -1.65 -28.81
CA HIS A 556 -15.32 -1.86 -29.83
C HIS A 556 -13.91 -1.92 -29.20
N LEU A 557 -13.61 -1.07 -28.22
CA LEU A 557 -12.37 -1.11 -27.47
C LEU A 557 -12.19 -2.43 -26.71
N ALA A 558 -13.26 -2.93 -26.09
CA ALA A 558 -13.26 -4.23 -25.40
C ALA A 558 -13.05 -5.39 -26.37
N ASN A 559 -13.76 -5.42 -27.50
CA ASN A 559 -13.62 -6.43 -28.54
C ASN A 559 -12.18 -6.52 -29.08
N LEU A 560 -11.47 -5.39 -29.13
CA LEU A 560 -10.08 -5.28 -29.58
C LEU A 560 -9.05 -5.46 -28.44
N ASN A 561 -9.51 -5.76 -27.21
CA ASN A 561 -8.66 -5.83 -26.03
C ASN A 561 -7.74 -4.62 -25.91
N PHE A 562 -8.31 -3.40 -26.05
CA PHE A 562 -7.52 -2.17 -26.08
C PHE A 562 -6.62 -2.04 -24.85
N THR A 563 -5.32 -1.93 -25.10
CA THR A 563 -4.29 -1.94 -24.06
C THR A 563 -3.46 -0.66 -24.12
N TYR A 564 -3.27 0.00 -22.97
CA TYR A 564 -2.60 1.29 -22.88
C TYR A 564 -1.97 1.54 -21.51
N PRO A 565 -0.93 2.42 -21.41
CA PRO A 565 -0.34 2.79 -20.12
C PRO A 565 -1.20 3.83 -19.40
N SER A 566 -1.39 3.66 -18.10
CA SER A 566 -2.15 4.57 -17.24
C SER A 566 -1.46 4.80 -15.90
N VAL A 567 -1.53 6.01 -15.39
CA VAL A 567 -1.07 6.34 -14.03
C VAL A 567 -2.05 5.91 -12.96
N ASN A 568 -3.31 5.71 -13.34
CA ASN A 568 -4.39 5.28 -12.45
C ASN A 568 -4.88 3.90 -12.91
N LYS A 569 -5.09 2.97 -11.99
CA LYS A 569 -5.97 1.83 -12.26
C LYS A 569 -7.43 2.28 -12.13
N HIS A 570 -8.30 1.61 -12.83
CA HIS A 570 -9.72 1.81 -12.63
C HIS A 570 -10.16 1.03 -11.40
N TYR A 571 -10.84 1.69 -10.48
CA TYR A 571 -11.34 1.06 -9.27
C TYR A 571 -12.77 0.55 -9.50
N ASN A 572 -13.03 -0.68 -9.07
CA ASN A 572 -14.41 -1.20 -9.05
C ASN A 572 -15.11 -0.65 -7.79
N TYR A 573 -16.06 0.26 -7.99
CA TYR A 573 -16.82 0.90 -6.92
C TYR A 573 -17.76 -0.07 -6.16
N GLU A 574 -17.94 -1.28 -6.64
CA GLU A 574 -18.71 -2.33 -5.96
C GLU A 574 -17.88 -3.02 -4.86
N MET A 575 -16.56 -2.93 -4.92
CA MET A 575 -15.69 -3.47 -3.88
C MET A 575 -15.63 -2.52 -2.67
N LEU A 576 -15.81 -3.07 -1.47
CA LEU A 576 -15.69 -2.33 -0.21
C LEU A 576 -14.23 -1.91 0.01
N ASN A 577 -13.93 -0.66 -0.30
CA ASN A 577 -12.64 -0.04 0.03
C ASN A 577 -12.86 0.94 1.20
N PRO A 578 -12.10 0.84 2.31
CA PRO A 578 -12.28 1.68 3.49
C PRO A 578 -12.27 3.19 3.19
N PHE A 579 -11.38 3.64 2.30
CA PHE A 579 -11.34 5.04 1.90
C PHE A 579 -12.62 5.48 1.18
N LEU A 580 -13.12 4.70 0.22
CA LEU A 580 -14.34 5.06 -0.54
C LEU A 580 -15.56 5.14 0.37
N VAL A 581 -15.69 4.17 1.30
CA VAL A 581 -16.78 4.13 2.28
C VAL A 581 -16.71 5.36 3.18
N SER A 582 -15.55 5.65 3.78
CA SER A 582 -15.35 6.79 4.67
C SER A 582 -15.54 8.13 3.97
N TYR A 583 -15.03 8.24 2.73
CA TYR A 583 -15.20 9.45 1.92
C TYR A 583 -16.68 9.72 1.60
N LYS A 584 -17.40 8.68 1.12
CA LYS A 584 -18.85 8.80 0.85
C LYS A 584 -19.64 9.15 2.10
N TYR A 585 -19.30 8.57 3.24
CA TYR A 585 -19.92 8.90 4.52
C TYR A 585 -19.71 10.36 4.90
N LYS A 586 -18.47 10.86 4.78
CA LYS A 586 -18.11 12.23 5.15
C LYS A 586 -18.68 13.28 4.20
N TYR A 587 -18.54 13.07 2.89
CA TYR A 587 -18.86 14.08 1.86
C TYR A 587 -20.20 13.82 1.13
N GLY A 588 -20.85 12.68 1.36
CA GLY A 588 -22.13 12.31 0.77
C GLY A 588 -22.08 11.89 -0.71
N VAL A 589 -20.88 11.93 -1.33
CA VAL A 589 -20.64 11.56 -2.72
C VAL A 589 -19.42 10.66 -2.84
N MET A 590 -19.33 9.91 -3.94
CA MET A 590 -18.12 9.14 -4.22
C MET A 590 -16.96 10.06 -4.60
N PRO A 591 -15.71 9.76 -4.17
CA PRO A 591 -14.56 10.56 -4.55
C PRO A 591 -14.32 10.47 -6.06
N ASN A 592 -13.96 11.58 -6.67
CA ASN A 592 -13.47 11.58 -8.04
C ASN A 592 -11.95 11.31 -8.08
N LYS A 593 -11.41 11.18 -9.28
CA LYS A 593 -9.98 10.90 -9.50
C LYS A 593 -9.02 11.89 -8.80
N TYR A 594 -9.43 13.15 -8.56
CA TYR A 594 -8.59 14.15 -7.90
C TYR A 594 -8.61 13.98 -6.39
N ALA A 595 -9.76 13.65 -5.81
CA ALA A 595 -9.88 13.31 -4.40
C ALA A 595 -9.11 12.02 -4.08
N ILE A 596 -9.24 10.98 -4.91
CA ILE A 596 -8.46 9.74 -4.77
C ILE A 596 -6.95 10.04 -4.89
N ARG A 597 -6.57 10.88 -5.86
CA ARG A 597 -5.17 11.27 -6.03
C ARG A 597 -4.61 12.03 -4.83
N GLY A 598 -5.40 12.94 -4.25
CA GLY A 598 -5.05 13.68 -3.04
C GLY A 598 -4.82 12.74 -1.87
N PHE A 599 -5.69 11.74 -1.71
CA PHE A 599 -5.56 10.68 -0.71
C PHE A 599 -4.30 9.84 -0.95
N ASP A 600 -4.16 9.22 -2.11
CA ASP A 600 -3.09 8.27 -2.39
C ASP A 600 -1.70 8.90 -2.26
N VAL A 601 -1.51 10.13 -2.79
CA VAL A 601 -0.23 10.86 -2.70
C VAL A 601 0.09 11.21 -1.27
N THR A 602 -0.86 11.82 -0.55
CA THR A 602 -0.62 12.27 0.82
C THR A 602 -0.41 11.10 1.76
N TYR A 603 -1.18 10.04 1.59
CA TYR A 603 -1.08 8.84 2.40
C TYR A 603 0.26 8.11 2.18
N ASP A 604 0.73 7.99 0.91
CA ASP A 604 2.05 7.46 0.60
C ASP A 604 3.17 8.27 1.25
N ILE A 605 3.11 9.62 1.15
CA ILE A 605 4.11 10.50 1.77
C ILE A 605 4.12 10.32 3.29
N LEU A 606 2.97 10.39 3.93
CA LEU A 606 2.85 10.30 5.39
C LEU A 606 3.28 8.92 5.92
N LEU A 607 2.89 7.84 5.23
CA LEU A 607 3.33 6.50 5.57
C LEU A 607 4.84 6.35 5.42
N ARG A 608 5.44 6.81 4.32
CA ARG A 608 6.89 6.79 4.14
C ARG A 608 7.61 7.54 5.25
N LEU A 609 7.16 8.74 5.60
CA LEU A 609 7.71 9.52 6.71
C LEU A 609 7.52 8.85 8.07
N ALA A 610 6.51 8.01 8.23
CA ALA A 610 6.25 7.26 9.45
C ALA A 610 6.99 5.91 9.52
N ASN A 611 7.53 5.44 8.40
CA ASN A 611 8.25 4.16 8.31
C ASN A 611 9.77 4.29 8.43
N ALA A 612 10.31 5.51 8.47
CA ALA A 612 11.73 5.76 8.56
C ALA A 612 12.03 6.88 9.53
N GLU A 613 13.21 6.86 10.11
CA GLU A 613 13.73 7.95 10.94
C GLU A 613 14.40 9.04 10.06
N VAL A 614 14.92 8.65 8.91
CA VAL A 614 15.63 9.52 7.98
C VAL A 614 14.85 9.60 6.67
N PHE A 615 14.73 10.81 6.11
CA PHE A 615 13.94 11.08 4.91
C PHE A 615 14.39 10.25 3.70
N GLU A 616 15.69 10.11 3.48
CA GLU A 616 16.24 9.39 2.34
C GLU A 616 15.88 7.90 2.36
N GLU A 617 15.77 7.30 3.54
CA GLU A 617 15.34 5.90 3.70
C GLU A 617 13.87 5.73 3.37
N ALA A 618 13.04 6.72 3.72
CA ALA A 618 11.61 6.70 3.42
C ALA A 618 11.31 6.63 1.92
N PHE A 619 12.21 7.18 1.08
CA PHE A 619 12.05 7.24 -0.37
C PHE A 619 13.05 6.36 -1.13
N ALA A 620 13.55 5.29 -0.50
CA ALA A 620 14.42 4.32 -1.16
C ALA A 620 13.76 3.68 -2.38
N THR A 621 14.58 3.36 -3.39
CA THR A 621 14.12 2.93 -4.73
C THR A 621 13.46 1.56 -4.76
N ASP A 622 13.71 0.73 -3.77
CA ASP A 622 13.16 -0.62 -3.63
C ASP A 622 11.74 -0.64 -3.03
N ILE A 623 11.28 0.47 -2.46
CA ILE A 623 9.93 0.59 -1.90
C ILE A 623 8.90 0.80 -3.03
N TYR A 624 8.08 -0.22 -3.26
CA TYR A 624 6.95 -0.17 -4.18
C TYR A 624 5.64 -0.23 -3.41
N THR A 625 4.80 0.78 -3.58
CA THR A 625 3.50 0.90 -2.90
C THR A 625 2.37 1.02 -3.91
N GLU A 626 1.19 0.52 -3.55
CA GLU A 626 -0.03 0.64 -4.35
C GLU A 626 -1.21 0.92 -3.42
N TYR A 627 -2.02 1.92 -3.79
CA TYR A 627 -3.18 2.36 -3.02
C TYR A 627 -4.48 2.22 -3.83
N VAL A 628 -5.43 3.15 -3.65
CA VAL A 628 -6.77 3.04 -4.27
C VAL A 628 -6.68 2.99 -5.78
N GLU A 629 -6.05 4.00 -6.41
CA GLU A 629 -5.88 4.06 -7.88
C GLU A 629 -4.43 4.28 -8.31
N ASN A 630 -3.52 4.61 -7.40
CA ASN A 630 -2.16 5.01 -7.74
C ASN A 630 -1.12 4.08 -7.14
N LYS A 631 0.05 4.05 -7.76
CA LYS A 631 1.21 3.33 -7.27
C LYS A 631 2.47 4.18 -7.33
N PHE A 632 3.41 3.92 -6.40
CA PHE A 632 4.60 4.74 -6.25
C PHE A 632 5.85 3.87 -6.07
N GLN A 633 6.89 4.23 -6.80
CA GLN A 633 8.25 3.78 -6.61
C GLN A 633 9.16 4.89 -7.11
N TYR A 634 9.86 5.54 -6.17
CA TYR A 634 10.71 6.66 -6.51
C TYR A 634 12.12 6.21 -6.84
N VAL A 635 12.71 6.81 -7.87
CA VAL A 635 14.14 6.69 -8.18
C VAL A 635 14.78 8.04 -7.92
N PHE A 636 15.84 8.03 -7.14
CA PHE A 636 16.60 9.21 -6.79
C PHE A 636 17.76 9.46 -7.74
N ASP A 637 17.91 10.70 -8.18
CA ASP A 637 19.09 11.21 -8.87
C ASP A 637 19.56 12.46 -8.11
N PRO A 638 20.81 12.52 -7.64
CA PRO A 638 21.29 13.64 -6.81
C PRO A 638 21.15 15.03 -7.44
N LYS A 639 21.11 15.11 -8.77
CA LYS A 639 20.92 16.37 -9.51
C LYS A 639 19.48 16.64 -9.89
N LYS A 640 18.63 15.61 -9.94
CA LYS A 640 17.30 15.65 -10.56
C LYS A 640 16.15 15.41 -9.57
N GLY A 641 16.47 15.05 -8.32
CA GLY A 641 15.50 14.71 -7.29
C GLY A 641 14.87 13.33 -7.50
N TYR A 642 13.66 13.17 -7.01
CA TYR A 642 12.94 11.90 -6.99
C TYR A 642 11.89 11.82 -8.09
N LYS A 643 11.85 10.70 -8.82
CA LYS A 643 10.87 10.49 -9.89
C LYS A 643 10.16 9.15 -9.70
N ASN A 644 8.84 9.20 -9.64
CA ASN A 644 8.03 7.98 -9.69
C ASN A 644 8.16 7.33 -11.07
N GLN A 645 8.44 6.02 -11.11
CA GLN A 645 8.64 5.29 -12.36
C GLN A 645 7.57 4.23 -12.64
N VAL A 646 6.65 4.01 -11.70
CA VAL A 646 5.65 2.96 -11.86
C VAL A 646 4.31 3.49 -12.33
N PHE A 647 3.66 2.70 -13.17
CA PHE A 647 2.36 2.96 -13.76
C PHE A 647 1.70 1.61 -14.11
N PHE A 648 0.45 1.62 -14.51
CA PHE A 648 -0.29 0.42 -14.89
C PHE A 648 -0.31 0.27 -16.42
N ILE A 649 -0.28 -0.97 -16.88
CA ILE A 649 -0.74 -1.31 -18.23
C ILE A 649 -2.17 -1.82 -18.07
N MET A 650 -3.11 -1.04 -18.59
CA MET A 650 -4.54 -1.30 -18.53
C MET A 650 -5.02 -1.96 -19.82
N LYS A 651 -5.95 -2.88 -19.68
CA LYS A 651 -6.60 -3.54 -20.81
C LYS A 651 -8.11 -3.61 -20.59
N TYR A 652 -8.89 -3.32 -21.64
CA TYR A 652 -10.32 -3.65 -21.65
C TYR A 652 -10.51 -5.15 -21.79
N ASN A 653 -11.29 -5.75 -20.91
CA ASN A 653 -11.76 -7.12 -21.06
C ASN A 653 -13.09 -7.18 -21.83
N ASN A 654 -13.57 -8.39 -22.13
CA ASN A 654 -14.81 -8.57 -22.89
C ASN A 654 -16.07 -8.11 -22.13
N ASP A 655 -15.99 -7.96 -20.81
CA ASP A 655 -17.09 -7.50 -19.95
C ASP A 655 -17.11 -5.97 -19.77
N LEU A 656 -16.44 -5.24 -20.64
CA LEU A 656 -16.26 -3.79 -20.61
C LEU A 656 -15.51 -3.26 -19.35
N GLN A 657 -14.91 -4.14 -18.60
CA GLN A 657 -14.13 -3.76 -17.42
C GLN A 657 -12.66 -3.51 -17.80
N LEU A 658 -12.02 -2.66 -17.02
CA LEU A 658 -10.60 -2.39 -17.14
C LEU A 658 -9.82 -3.25 -16.14
N GLU A 659 -8.93 -4.08 -16.64
CA GLU A 659 -8.04 -4.92 -15.84
C GLU A 659 -6.59 -4.45 -15.94
N VAL A 660 -5.82 -4.66 -14.89
CA VAL A 660 -4.37 -4.42 -14.87
C VAL A 660 -3.67 -5.64 -15.47
N VAL A 661 -2.85 -5.43 -16.49
CA VAL A 661 -2.08 -6.50 -17.15
C VAL A 661 -0.66 -6.58 -16.58
N GLU A 662 -0.08 -5.42 -16.20
CA GLU A 662 1.28 -5.30 -15.64
C GLU A 662 1.40 -4.04 -14.77
#